data_67628fb90c15879496e706fc3cdf9776
#
_entry.id   67628fb90c15879496e706fc3cdf9776
#
_cell.length_a   1.000
_cell.length_b   1.000
_cell.length_c   1.000
_cell.angle_alpha   90.00
_cell.angle_beta   90.00
_cell.angle_gamma   90.00
#
_symmetry.space_group_name_H-M   'P 1'
#
loop_
_entity.id
_entity.type
_entity.pdbx_description
1 polymer ?
#
loop_
_entity_poly.entity_id
_entity_poly.type
_entity_poly.pdbx_seq_one_letter_code
_entity_poly.pdbx_strand_id
1 'polypeptide(L)'
;MRNRIWVIAVIMIAAPCGAFAADQNVTALSVTPAALVFRSPDEGMRVLVMGTTAEGEQIDLSEAARLDPAESIVKRGADGLLYPVRQGETKVTVTARGAQAQFMVRVGDLTKAPQVSFLRDVEPILNKVGCTSGTCHGSAKGKNGFKLSLRGYDPEFDYEVLLYDMSGRRFNRADPARSLMLAKPTQQVPHGGGLRIELGSRYYNTILKWISAGVPYGDPKVDRVEKLEVLPKEVFMHGPSKAQQVLALAHYSDGSVRDVTREANISSNTPEVADVDPSARVKGERKGEAALLVRYEGKFVAVPVTVLNPNPGFAWNNLPQYNYVDELIDAKLKRLKILPSPAVDDAEFLRRVSLDLIGLPPTPEELRVFITDKTDSPAKRRRMVDRLIARPEFVDHWTLKWGDLLQVSRRYLGDKGMWEFRGWIRDSIAQNKPYDKFVYELLTARGSSYENPAANFFRVTRNAKASMEKTTQLFMGVRLVCTQCHDHPFEKWTQNQYYQMTAFFGSVGLKPGFQSGDEIVYDKREDYDIKHPKTGRVVAAKYLVASIGAPPIPNSPERREALVEWLTSKDNPFFARAIANRLWSYFLGRGIIEPVDDIRASNPPANEALLEALSQQGQNRPPPLRATPSAWSMFSRSLRVCTRCVSQPHRGRAPR
;
A
#
# COMPACT_ATOMS: atom_id res chain seq x y z
N MET A 1 -51.67 61.50 23.63
CA MET A 1 -51.61 60.27 24.45
C MET A 1 -50.39 59.47 24.04
N ARG A 2 -49.34 59.50 24.87
CA ARG A 2 -48.05 58.89 24.59
C ARG A 2 -48.03 57.50 25.26
N ASN A 3 -48.04 56.41 24.45
CA ASN A 3 -47.82 55.06 24.95
C ASN A 3 -46.30 54.77 25.02
N ARG A 4 -45.82 54.59 26.23
CA ARG A 4 -44.46 54.12 26.51
C ARG A 4 -44.48 52.57 26.47
N ILE A 5 -43.77 52.00 25.51
CA ILE A 5 -43.47 50.55 25.45
C ILE A 5 -42.18 50.29 26.26
N TRP A 6 -42.31 49.49 27.32
CA TRP A 6 -41.17 48.97 28.09
C TRP A 6 -40.58 47.75 27.39
N VAL A 7 -39.34 47.87 26.95
CA VAL A 7 -38.57 46.74 26.46
C VAL A 7 -37.84 46.10 27.66
N ILE A 8 -38.27 44.91 28.05
CA ILE A 8 -37.55 44.08 29.05
C ILE A 8 -36.41 43.38 28.32
N ALA A 9 -35.19 43.80 28.57
CA ALA A 9 -33.97 43.09 28.11
C ALA A 9 -33.77 41.88 28.99
N VAL A 10 -33.99 40.66 28.44
CA VAL A 10 -33.58 39.40 29.07
C VAL A 10 -32.10 39.18 28.74
N ILE A 11 -31.24 39.41 29.73
CA ILE A 11 -29.81 39.05 29.66
C ILE A 11 -29.72 37.55 29.86
N MET A 12 -29.58 36.78 28.75
CA MET A 12 -29.13 35.40 28.82
C MET A 12 -27.62 35.38 29.13
N ILE A 13 -27.29 35.03 30.35
CA ILE A 13 -25.91 34.68 30.72
C ILE A 13 -25.65 33.30 30.11
N ALA A 14 -24.97 33.25 28.96
CA ALA A 14 -24.42 32.04 28.41
C ALA A 14 -23.22 31.66 29.27
N ALA A 15 -23.37 30.65 30.12
CA ALA A 15 -22.23 30.00 30.75
C ALA A 15 -21.37 29.35 29.67
N PRO A 16 -20.06 29.57 29.67
CA PRO A 16 -19.19 28.84 28.73
C PRO A 16 -19.15 27.37 29.18
N CYS A 17 -19.81 26.52 28.43
CA CYS A 17 -19.64 25.07 28.55
C CYS A 17 -18.28 24.68 27.94
N GLY A 18 -17.20 25.09 28.57
CA GLY A 18 -15.87 24.62 28.33
C GLY A 18 -15.74 23.24 29.00
N ALA A 19 -16.03 22.19 28.25
CA ALA A 19 -15.57 20.86 28.65
C ALA A 19 -14.04 20.88 28.60
N PHE A 20 -13.41 21.23 29.71
CA PHE A 20 -11.99 20.92 29.92
C PHE A 20 -11.84 19.42 29.75
N ALA A 21 -11.21 18.99 28.65
CA ALA A 21 -10.68 17.63 28.55
C ALA A 21 -9.79 17.42 29.78
N ALA A 22 -10.21 16.51 30.66
CA ALA A 22 -9.45 16.15 31.84
C ALA A 22 -8.01 15.85 31.39
N ASP A 23 -7.06 16.55 32.00
CA ASP A 23 -5.64 16.41 31.70
C ASP A 23 -5.23 14.98 32.08
N GLN A 24 -5.09 14.09 31.09
CA GLN A 24 -4.80 12.68 31.35
C GLN A 24 -3.43 12.59 32.02
N ASN A 25 -3.36 12.05 33.23
CA ASN A 25 -2.12 11.83 33.95
C ASN A 25 -1.21 10.89 33.14
N VAL A 26 0.01 11.33 32.89
CA VAL A 26 1.03 10.55 32.18
C VAL A 26 1.91 9.87 33.19
N THR A 27 2.02 8.54 33.09
CA THR A 27 2.83 7.72 34.02
C THR A 27 4.27 7.55 33.54
N ALA A 28 4.50 7.63 32.22
CA ALA A 28 5.83 7.50 31.62
C ALA A 28 5.93 8.29 30.32
N LEU A 29 7.15 8.77 30.00
CA LEU A 29 7.51 9.33 28.71
C LEU A 29 8.49 8.41 27.99
N SER A 30 8.32 8.30 26.66
CA SER A 30 9.31 7.74 25.76
C SER A 30 9.71 8.77 24.69
N VAL A 31 10.98 8.77 24.33
CA VAL A 31 11.54 9.67 23.31
C VAL A 31 12.15 8.84 22.19
N THR A 32 11.80 9.14 20.96
CA THR A 32 12.29 8.42 19.79
C THR A 32 12.73 9.41 18.70
N PRO A 33 13.93 9.25 18.11
CA PRO A 33 14.96 8.26 18.45
C PRO A 33 15.63 8.54 19.80
N ALA A 34 16.22 7.50 20.40
CA ALA A 34 16.90 7.60 21.69
C ALA A 34 18.24 8.37 21.63
N ALA A 35 18.74 8.61 20.43
CA ALA A 35 19.93 9.41 20.19
C ALA A 35 19.84 10.16 18.86
N LEU A 36 20.33 11.40 18.83
CA LEU A 36 20.50 12.20 17.62
C LEU A 36 21.99 12.39 17.33
N VAL A 37 22.36 12.28 16.06
CA VAL A 37 23.74 12.51 15.60
C VAL A 37 23.73 13.55 14.48
N PHE A 38 24.31 14.72 14.73
CA PHE A 38 24.44 15.80 13.76
C PHE A 38 25.81 15.78 13.08
N ARG A 39 25.82 15.94 11.76
CA ARG A 39 27.04 15.98 10.93
C ARG A 39 27.18 17.27 10.12
N SER A 40 26.12 18.09 10.06
CA SER A 40 26.12 19.36 9.31
C SER A 40 25.45 20.46 10.14
N PRO A 41 25.92 21.72 10.03
CA PRO A 41 25.36 22.85 10.77
C PRO A 41 23.93 23.19 10.36
N ASP A 42 23.53 22.84 9.14
CA ASP A 42 22.17 23.10 8.61
C ASP A 42 21.17 21.96 8.89
N GLU A 43 21.62 20.92 9.57
CA GLU A 43 20.80 19.74 9.85
C GLU A 43 19.90 19.99 11.05
N GLY A 44 18.58 19.97 10.82
CA GLY A 44 17.59 20.04 11.89
C GLY A 44 16.96 18.69 12.10
N MET A 45 16.87 18.22 13.34
CA MET A 45 16.27 16.93 13.68
C MET A 45 15.19 17.10 14.76
N ARG A 46 14.13 16.29 14.68
CA ARG A 46 13.11 16.24 15.72
C ARG A 46 13.11 14.92 16.47
N VAL A 47 12.47 14.93 17.61
CA VAL A 47 12.15 13.73 18.38
C VAL A 47 10.64 13.62 18.55
N LEU A 48 10.14 12.40 18.58
CA LEU A 48 8.78 12.10 19.02
C LEU A 48 8.79 11.88 20.52
N VAL A 49 7.89 12.54 21.21
CA VAL A 49 7.68 12.39 22.65
C VAL A 49 6.31 11.77 22.87
N MET A 50 6.28 10.50 23.30
CA MET A 50 5.05 9.77 23.55
C MET A 50 4.85 9.61 25.06
N GLY A 51 3.66 9.99 25.53
CA GLY A 51 3.24 9.78 26.91
C GLY A 51 2.38 8.52 27.03
N THR A 52 2.62 7.73 28.08
CA THR A 52 1.76 6.59 28.43
C THR A 52 0.83 7.02 29.56
N THR A 53 -0.48 6.89 29.39
CA THR A 53 -1.46 7.20 30.44
C THR A 53 -1.58 6.04 31.44
N ALA A 54 -2.28 6.27 32.56
CA ALA A 54 -2.55 5.23 33.54
C ALA A 54 -3.33 4.03 32.95
N GLU A 55 -4.14 4.29 31.92
CA GLU A 55 -4.90 3.26 31.19
C GLU A 55 -4.06 2.55 30.12
N GLY A 56 -2.77 2.89 29.96
CA GLY A 56 -1.86 2.34 28.96
C GLY A 56 -2.03 2.93 27.55
N GLU A 57 -2.81 4.01 27.40
CA GLU A 57 -2.97 4.68 26.11
C GLU A 57 -1.71 5.50 25.77
N GLN A 58 -1.30 5.46 24.49
CA GLN A 58 -0.21 6.28 23.98
C GLN A 58 -0.76 7.61 23.44
N ILE A 59 -0.19 8.72 23.89
CA ILE A 59 -0.55 10.06 23.42
C ILE A 59 0.68 10.81 22.95
N ASP A 60 0.53 11.58 21.88
CA ASP A 60 1.60 12.42 21.35
C ASP A 60 1.73 13.71 22.19
N LEU A 61 2.91 13.92 22.74
CA LEU A 61 3.28 15.10 23.50
C LEU A 61 4.43 15.89 22.86
N SER A 62 4.80 15.58 21.61
CA SER A 62 5.95 16.16 20.92
C SER A 62 5.89 17.69 20.84
N GLU A 63 4.72 18.28 20.67
CA GLU A 63 4.51 19.71 20.63
C GLU A 63 4.52 20.34 22.03
N ALA A 64 3.88 19.67 22.99
CA ALA A 64 3.72 20.15 24.37
C ALA A 64 4.94 19.91 25.24
N ALA A 65 5.87 19.05 24.82
CA ALA A 65 7.06 18.73 25.59
C ALA A 65 8.05 19.89 25.62
N ARG A 66 8.54 20.16 26.82
CA ARG A 66 9.68 21.05 27.03
C ARG A 66 10.97 20.23 26.87
N LEU A 67 11.85 20.72 26.01
CA LEU A 67 13.18 20.18 25.78
C LEU A 67 14.18 21.15 26.45
N ASP A 68 15.01 20.63 27.33
CA ASP A 68 16.08 21.39 28.00
C ASP A 68 17.45 20.94 27.45
N PRO A 69 17.89 21.45 26.28
CA PRO A 69 19.19 21.15 25.69
C PRO A 69 20.30 21.95 26.37
N ALA A 70 21.54 21.41 26.33
CA ALA A 70 22.71 22.23 26.59
C ALA A 70 22.93 23.18 25.39
N GLU A 71 22.46 24.41 25.47
CA GLU A 71 22.44 25.39 24.36
C GLU A 71 23.82 25.67 23.76
N SER A 72 24.90 25.39 24.51
CA SER A 72 26.26 25.43 23.99
C SER A 72 26.62 24.36 22.97
N ILE A 73 25.85 23.27 22.90
CA ILE A 73 26.07 22.13 21.98
C ILE A 73 24.94 22.01 20.96
N VAL A 74 23.68 22.12 21.40
CA VAL A 74 22.52 22.04 20.55
C VAL A 74 21.44 23.01 21.01
N LYS A 75 20.74 23.67 20.08
CA LYS A 75 19.65 24.61 20.37
C LYS A 75 18.36 24.18 19.72
N ARG A 76 17.23 24.55 20.31
CA ARG A 76 15.90 24.38 19.71
C ARG A 76 15.59 25.58 18.80
N GLY A 77 15.25 25.32 17.54
CA GLY A 77 14.76 26.34 16.60
C GLY A 77 13.30 26.72 16.84
N ALA A 78 12.86 27.82 16.24
CA ALA A 78 11.47 28.25 16.28
C ALA A 78 10.49 27.25 15.61
N ASP A 79 11.00 26.41 14.72
CA ASP A 79 10.28 25.30 14.04
C ASP A 79 10.18 24.03 14.90
N GLY A 80 10.65 24.10 16.15
CA GLY A 80 10.63 23.00 17.11
C GLY A 80 11.70 21.93 16.92
N LEU A 81 12.58 22.07 15.89
CA LEU A 81 13.67 21.13 15.66
C LEU A 81 14.90 21.50 16.50
N LEU A 82 15.76 20.52 16.73
CA LEU A 82 17.06 20.71 17.32
C LEU A 82 18.10 20.94 16.23
N TYR A 83 18.97 21.92 16.43
CA TYR A 83 20.06 22.29 15.52
C TYR A 83 21.39 22.26 16.26
N PRO A 84 22.46 21.76 15.63
CA PRO A 84 23.77 21.75 16.25
C PRO A 84 24.34 23.17 16.38
N VAL A 85 25.07 23.42 17.45
CA VAL A 85 25.78 24.70 17.72
C VAL A 85 27.29 24.49 17.68
N ARG A 86 27.77 23.46 18.38
CA ARG A 86 29.20 23.15 18.51
C ARG A 86 29.38 21.64 18.69
N GLN A 87 30.53 21.15 18.24
CA GLN A 87 30.96 19.77 18.47
C GLN A 87 30.91 19.40 19.96
N GLY A 88 30.37 18.21 20.25
CA GLY A 88 30.28 17.68 21.61
C GLY A 88 29.16 16.67 21.78
N GLU A 89 29.03 16.21 23.01
CA GLU A 89 27.91 15.29 23.41
C GLU A 89 27.16 15.90 24.59
N THR A 90 25.86 15.72 24.63
CA THR A 90 25.00 16.17 25.73
C THR A 90 23.79 15.27 25.87
N LYS A 91 23.24 15.26 27.09
CA LYS A 91 21.90 14.69 27.35
C LYS A 91 20.87 15.81 27.31
N VAL A 92 19.80 15.60 26.60
CA VAL A 92 18.65 16.51 26.59
C VAL A 92 17.56 15.92 27.47
N THR A 93 17.10 16.69 28.44
CA THR A 93 15.97 16.32 29.29
C THR A 93 14.68 16.78 28.64
N VAL A 94 13.70 15.90 28.62
CA VAL A 94 12.34 16.12 28.10
C VAL A 94 11.38 16.09 29.26
N THR A 95 10.57 17.12 29.41
CA THR A 95 9.54 17.19 30.45
C THR A 95 8.18 17.45 29.80
N ALA A 96 7.19 16.63 30.13
CA ALA A 96 5.81 16.84 29.72
C ALA A 96 4.84 16.26 30.76
N ARG A 97 3.82 17.01 31.14
CA ARG A 97 2.77 16.59 32.10
C ARG A 97 3.32 15.95 33.38
N GLY A 98 4.39 16.50 33.93
CA GLY A 98 5.00 16.03 35.18
C GLY A 98 5.93 14.82 35.05
N ALA A 99 5.96 14.14 33.92
CA ALA A 99 6.90 13.05 33.67
C ALA A 99 8.16 13.56 32.94
N GLN A 100 9.26 12.82 33.07
CA GLN A 100 10.55 13.16 32.45
C GLN A 100 11.15 11.95 31.72
N ALA A 101 11.90 12.25 30.64
CA ALA A 101 12.73 11.31 29.90
C ALA A 101 14.00 11.99 29.43
N GLN A 102 14.99 11.23 28.96
CA GLN A 102 16.24 11.78 28.43
C GLN A 102 16.64 11.05 27.17
N PHE A 103 17.34 11.76 26.27
CA PHE A 103 17.96 11.19 25.08
C PHE A 103 19.33 11.83 24.84
N MET A 104 20.17 11.12 24.08
CA MET A 104 21.54 11.57 23.79
C MET A 104 21.58 12.41 22.52
N VAL A 105 22.40 13.43 22.51
CA VAL A 105 22.75 14.21 21.34
C VAL A 105 24.26 14.24 21.17
N ARG A 106 24.73 13.89 19.98
CA ARG A 106 26.13 13.98 19.56
C ARG A 106 26.21 14.90 18.36
N VAL A 107 27.08 15.90 18.44
CA VAL A 107 27.42 16.80 17.34
C VAL A 107 28.85 16.49 16.91
N GLY A 108 29.02 16.08 15.66
CA GLY A 108 30.34 15.83 15.07
C GLY A 108 31.10 17.10 14.73
N ASP A 109 32.23 16.95 14.04
CA ASP A 109 33.02 18.08 13.54
C ASP A 109 32.28 18.80 12.40
N LEU A 110 31.64 19.91 12.71
CA LEU A 110 30.84 20.68 11.75
C LEU A 110 31.69 21.34 10.64
N THR A 111 33.01 21.44 10.82
CA THR A 111 33.92 21.95 9.77
C THR A 111 34.14 20.96 8.65
N LYS A 112 33.89 19.68 8.92
CA LYS A 112 33.94 18.57 7.97
C LYS A 112 32.55 18.17 7.44
N ALA A 113 31.60 19.10 7.49
CA ALA A 113 30.25 18.83 6.99
C ALA A 113 30.29 18.36 5.52
N PRO A 114 29.47 17.36 5.14
CA PRO A 114 29.38 16.91 3.75
C PRO A 114 28.98 18.06 2.82
N GLN A 115 29.60 18.11 1.65
CA GLN A 115 29.22 19.08 0.62
C GLN A 115 27.79 18.84 0.17
N VAL A 116 27.04 19.92 -0.08
CA VAL A 116 25.69 19.81 -0.66
C VAL A 116 25.75 19.13 -2.02
N SER A 117 24.95 18.08 -2.24
CA SER A 117 24.93 17.30 -3.47
C SER A 117 23.53 17.26 -4.11
N PHE A 118 23.49 16.97 -5.42
CA PHE A 118 22.22 16.80 -6.11
C PHE A 118 21.41 15.65 -5.51
N LEU A 119 21.99 14.48 -5.42
CA LEU A 119 21.32 13.26 -4.96
C LEU A 119 20.72 13.39 -3.55
N ARG A 120 21.51 13.95 -2.61
CA ARG A 120 21.11 13.95 -1.21
C ARG A 120 20.25 15.15 -0.82
N ASP A 121 20.46 16.31 -1.48
CA ASP A 121 19.91 17.56 -0.98
C ASP A 121 18.98 18.25 -1.99
N VAL A 122 19.27 18.22 -3.29
CA VAL A 122 18.52 18.97 -4.30
C VAL A 122 17.39 18.17 -4.89
N GLU A 123 17.63 16.93 -5.31
CA GLU A 123 16.60 16.06 -5.89
C GLU A 123 15.40 15.87 -4.94
N PRO A 124 15.59 15.63 -3.62
CA PRO A 124 14.47 15.56 -2.68
C PRO A 124 13.64 16.85 -2.61
N ILE A 125 14.29 18.03 -2.70
CA ILE A 125 13.58 19.32 -2.75
C ILE A 125 12.72 19.41 -4.01
N LEU A 126 13.27 19.08 -5.20
CA LEU A 126 12.52 19.10 -6.45
C LEU A 126 11.29 18.19 -6.41
N ASN A 127 11.46 17.02 -5.79
CA ASN A 127 10.38 16.06 -5.56
C ASN A 127 9.32 16.61 -4.60
N LYS A 128 9.73 17.22 -3.50
CA LYS A 128 8.84 17.79 -2.48
C LYS A 128 8.01 18.94 -3.01
N VAL A 129 8.63 19.91 -3.69
CA VAL A 129 7.93 21.10 -4.19
C VAL A 129 7.16 20.83 -5.50
N GLY A 130 7.27 19.59 -6.03
CA GLY A 130 6.46 19.10 -7.16
C GLY A 130 6.99 19.45 -8.55
N CYS A 131 8.26 19.86 -8.70
CA CYS A 131 8.87 20.08 -10.01
C CYS A 131 8.81 18.81 -10.89
N THR A 132 9.04 17.64 -10.28
CA THR A 132 9.00 16.32 -10.91
C THR A 132 7.60 15.71 -11.00
N SER A 133 6.54 16.44 -10.64
CA SER A 133 5.17 15.90 -10.72
C SER A 133 4.68 15.75 -12.15
N GLY A 134 3.71 14.85 -12.38
CA GLY A 134 3.12 14.59 -13.69
C GLY A 134 2.33 15.79 -14.28
N THR A 135 1.97 16.76 -13.46
CA THR A 135 1.35 18.03 -13.88
C THR A 135 2.37 19.11 -14.22
N CYS A 136 3.64 18.90 -13.84
CA CYS A 136 4.77 19.80 -14.07
C CYS A 136 5.80 19.16 -15.02
N HIS A 137 7.08 19.26 -14.70
CA HIS A 137 8.18 18.78 -15.58
C HIS A 137 8.29 17.25 -15.65
N GLY A 138 7.70 16.51 -14.69
CA GLY A 138 7.61 15.05 -14.72
C GLY A 138 6.52 14.48 -15.66
N SER A 139 5.82 15.32 -16.44
CA SER A 139 4.89 14.84 -17.47
C SER A 139 5.64 14.16 -18.62
N ALA A 140 4.95 13.31 -19.40
CA ALA A 140 5.58 12.54 -20.49
C ALA A 140 6.37 13.40 -21.49
N LYS A 141 5.90 14.63 -21.77
CA LYS A 141 6.54 15.61 -22.68
C LYS A 141 7.27 16.75 -21.94
N GLY A 142 7.25 16.75 -20.60
CA GLY A 142 7.73 17.89 -19.82
C GLY A 142 6.86 19.14 -20.00
N LYS A 143 7.41 20.31 -19.70
CA LYS A 143 6.80 21.63 -19.91
C LYS A 143 7.76 22.56 -20.65
N ASN A 144 7.31 23.11 -21.77
CA ASN A 144 8.10 24.05 -22.58
C ASN A 144 9.53 23.55 -22.90
N GLY A 145 9.64 22.27 -23.31
CA GLY A 145 10.92 21.65 -23.66
C GLY A 145 11.78 21.25 -22.46
N PHE A 146 11.35 21.48 -21.23
CA PHE A 146 12.04 21.01 -20.03
C PHE A 146 11.29 19.83 -19.41
N LYS A 147 11.94 18.68 -19.37
CA LYS A 147 11.40 17.43 -18.81
C LYS A 147 12.31 16.95 -17.70
N LEU A 148 11.70 16.51 -16.60
CA LEU A 148 12.32 15.74 -15.51
C LEU A 148 11.70 14.36 -15.46
N SER A 149 12.33 13.44 -14.75
CA SER A 149 11.76 12.14 -14.47
C SER A 149 10.55 12.27 -13.54
N LEU A 150 9.55 11.40 -13.70
CA LEU A 150 8.35 11.48 -12.87
C LEU A 150 8.70 11.13 -11.42
N ARG A 151 8.57 12.11 -10.52
CA ARG A 151 8.86 11.95 -9.08
C ARG A 151 10.30 11.54 -8.77
N GLY A 152 11.26 11.93 -9.61
CA GLY A 152 12.68 11.70 -9.39
C GLY A 152 13.09 10.23 -9.47
N TYR A 153 12.43 9.42 -10.32
CA TYR A 153 12.80 8.00 -10.44
C TYR A 153 14.14 7.77 -11.15
N ASP A 154 14.67 8.77 -11.81
CA ASP A 154 15.90 8.72 -12.61
C ASP A 154 16.75 9.98 -12.34
N PRO A 155 17.42 10.05 -11.17
CA PRO A 155 18.16 11.22 -10.76
C PRO A 155 19.32 11.59 -11.70
N GLU A 156 19.93 10.59 -12.34
CA GLU A 156 21.00 10.82 -13.34
C GLU A 156 20.46 11.58 -14.54
N PHE A 157 19.33 11.13 -15.09
CA PHE A 157 18.65 11.84 -16.17
C PHE A 157 18.25 13.27 -15.74
N ASP A 158 17.70 13.44 -14.54
CA ASP A 158 17.26 14.75 -14.04
C ASP A 158 18.45 15.71 -13.89
N TYR A 159 19.56 15.22 -13.42
CA TYR A 159 20.81 16.00 -13.31
C TYR A 159 21.34 16.42 -14.68
N GLU A 160 21.46 15.48 -15.64
CA GLU A 160 21.93 15.75 -16.99
C GLU A 160 21.07 16.79 -17.70
N VAL A 161 19.75 16.64 -17.63
CA VAL A 161 18.80 17.58 -18.22
C VAL A 161 18.91 18.96 -17.58
N LEU A 162 19.09 19.04 -16.28
CA LEU A 162 19.30 20.31 -15.58
C LEU A 162 20.57 21.03 -16.06
N LEU A 163 21.66 20.30 -16.28
CA LEU A 163 22.96 20.89 -16.62
C LEU A 163 23.11 21.20 -18.10
N TYR A 164 22.68 20.29 -18.96
CA TYR A 164 23.07 20.34 -20.38
C TYR A 164 21.95 20.74 -21.31
N ASP A 165 20.69 20.51 -20.96
CA ASP A 165 19.56 20.78 -21.80
C ASP A 165 19.40 22.28 -22.06
N MET A 166 19.11 22.67 -23.32
CA MET A 166 19.00 24.06 -23.77
C MET A 166 20.25 24.89 -23.45
N SER A 167 21.43 24.33 -23.70
CA SER A 167 22.76 24.96 -23.50
C SER A 167 23.02 25.39 -22.06
N GLY A 168 22.53 24.65 -21.08
CA GLY A 168 22.80 24.88 -19.66
C GLY A 168 22.22 26.19 -19.09
N ARG A 169 21.26 26.82 -19.78
CA ARG A 169 20.71 28.15 -19.44
C ARG A 169 20.12 28.27 -18.02
N ARG A 170 19.98 27.13 -17.30
CA ARG A 170 19.34 27.12 -15.98
C ARG A 170 20.23 27.64 -14.87
N PHE A 171 21.54 27.65 -15.09
CA PHE A 171 22.52 28.05 -14.10
C PHE A 171 23.29 29.30 -14.55
N ASN A 172 23.37 30.28 -13.65
CA ASN A 172 24.29 31.40 -13.75
C ASN A 172 25.41 31.19 -12.72
N ARG A 173 26.56 30.73 -13.18
CA ARG A 173 27.69 30.41 -12.29
C ARG A 173 28.42 31.65 -11.77
N ALA A 174 28.30 32.78 -12.50
CA ALA A 174 28.89 34.05 -12.08
C ALA A 174 28.04 34.74 -10.98
N ASP A 175 26.72 34.56 -11.05
CA ASP A 175 25.76 35.05 -10.04
C ASP A 175 24.72 33.95 -9.76
N PRO A 176 25.02 33.00 -8.88
CA PRO A 176 24.18 31.86 -8.58
C PRO A 176 22.76 32.23 -8.20
N ALA A 177 22.53 33.35 -7.51
CA ALA A 177 21.20 33.82 -7.09
C ALA A 177 20.29 34.17 -8.29
N ARG A 178 20.87 34.55 -9.44
CA ARG A 178 20.14 34.84 -10.68
C ARG A 178 19.97 33.64 -11.59
N SER A 179 20.26 32.44 -11.14
CA SER A 179 19.99 31.22 -11.89
C SER A 179 18.51 31.04 -12.15
N LEU A 180 18.12 30.66 -13.38
CA LEU A 180 16.71 30.36 -13.70
C LEU A 180 16.15 29.22 -12.85
N MET A 181 17.02 28.33 -12.38
CA MET A 181 16.68 27.25 -11.43
C MET A 181 16.11 27.80 -10.12
N LEU A 182 16.49 29.01 -9.70
CA LEU A 182 15.96 29.72 -8.53
C LEU A 182 14.91 30.75 -8.88
N ALA A 183 15.16 31.56 -9.93
CA ALA A 183 14.30 32.68 -10.30
C ALA A 183 12.88 32.23 -10.74
N LYS A 184 12.75 31.06 -11.39
CA LYS A 184 11.46 30.51 -11.83
C LYS A 184 10.58 30.03 -10.66
N PRO A 185 11.02 29.10 -9.81
CA PRO A 185 10.19 28.60 -8.72
C PRO A 185 9.90 29.65 -7.63
N THR A 186 10.69 30.73 -7.55
CA THR A 186 10.45 31.86 -6.65
C THR A 186 9.58 32.97 -7.28
N GLN A 187 9.17 32.80 -8.53
CA GLN A 187 8.42 33.79 -9.31
C GLN A 187 9.12 35.16 -9.49
N GLN A 188 10.43 35.22 -9.35
CA GLN A 188 11.20 36.40 -9.73
C GLN A 188 11.14 36.65 -11.24
N VAL A 189 10.87 35.60 -12.02
CA VAL A 189 10.50 35.65 -13.42
C VAL A 189 9.27 34.78 -13.66
N PRO A 190 8.45 35.06 -14.71
CA PRO A 190 7.21 34.33 -14.94
C PRO A 190 7.40 32.80 -14.97
N HIS A 191 6.59 32.09 -14.18
CA HIS A 191 6.59 30.63 -14.07
C HIS A 191 5.17 30.08 -14.10
N GLY A 192 4.83 29.32 -15.13
CA GLY A 192 3.49 28.70 -15.28
C GLY A 192 3.11 27.73 -14.14
N GLY A 193 4.11 27.23 -13.40
CA GLY A 193 3.90 26.39 -12.20
C GLY A 193 3.57 27.18 -10.92
N GLY A 194 3.61 28.53 -10.96
CA GLY A 194 3.41 29.37 -9.79
C GLY A 194 4.61 29.40 -8.83
N LEU A 195 4.41 29.98 -7.65
CA LEU A 195 5.37 29.97 -6.54
C LEU A 195 5.54 28.54 -6.03
N ARG A 196 6.76 28.05 -5.96
CA ARG A 196 7.12 26.72 -5.45
C ARG A 196 8.11 26.75 -4.31
N ILE A 197 8.98 27.76 -4.29
CA ILE A 197 10.02 27.94 -3.28
C ILE A 197 9.97 29.40 -2.85
N GLU A 198 9.85 29.64 -1.57
CA GLU A 198 9.92 30.99 -1.01
C GLU A 198 11.36 31.51 -1.04
N LEU A 199 11.52 32.77 -1.41
CA LEU A 199 12.82 33.45 -1.44
C LEU A 199 13.43 33.45 -0.03
N GLY A 200 14.71 33.07 0.06
CA GLY A 200 15.42 33.00 1.35
C GLY A 200 15.03 31.82 2.24
N SER A 201 14.09 30.98 1.82
CA SER A 201 13.72 29.76 2.55
C SER A 201 14.89 28.76 2.60
N ARG A 202 14.78 27.76 3.49
CA ARG A 202 15.77 26.67 3.56
C ARG A 202 15.99 26.01 2.20
N TYR A 203 14.93 25.71 1.45
CA TYR A 203 15.06 25.09 0.13
C TYR A 203 15.77 25.99 -0.87
N TYR A 204 15.45 27.28 -0.86
CA TYR A 204 16.16 28.28 -1.67
C TYR A 204 17.65 28.29 -1.34
N ASN A 205 18.00 28.39 -0.05
CA ASN A 205 19.38 28.46 0.40
C ASN A 205 20.17 27.17 0.11
N THR A 206 19.54 26.00 0.21
CA THR A 206 20.18 24.72 -0.15
C THR A 206 20.51 24.67 -1.64
N ILE A 207 19.59 25.05 -2.52
CA ILE A 207 19.82 25.07 -3.96
C ILE A 207 20.86 26.13 -4.31
N LEU A 208 20.82 27.30 -3.68
CA LEU A 208 21.82 28.36 -3.87
C LEU A 208 23.23 27.89 -3.49
N LYS A 209 23.39 27.25 -2.32
CA LYS A 209 24.66 26.64 -1.88
C LYS A 209 25.16 25.61 -2.90
N TRP A 210 24.26 24.76 -3.40
CA TRP A 210 24.60 23.74 -4.39
C TRP A 210 25.09 24.34 -5.70
N ILE A 211 24.43 25.40 -6.20
CA ILE A 211 24.85 26.09 -7.44
C ILE A 211 26.21 26.77 -7.20
N SER A 212 26.40 27.43 -6.05
CA SER A 212 27.67 28.10 -5.67
C SER A 212 28.82 27.12 -5.52
N ALA A 213 28.55 25.88 -5.12
CA ALA A 213 29.52 24.80 -5.02
C ALA A 213 29.87 24.12 -6.36
N GLY A 214 29.35 24.63 -7.49
CA GLY A 214 29.64 24.08 -8.82
C GLY A 214 28.73 22.94 -9.25
N VAL A 215 27.54 22.83 -8.65
CA VAL A 215 26.49 21.82 -8.94
C VAL A 215 26.95 20.36 -8.82
N PRO A 216 27.57 19.91 -7.71
CA PRO A 216 28.05 18.54 -7.59
C PRO A 216 26.90 17.52 -7.62
N TYR A 217 27.09 16.41 -8.35
CA TYR A 217 26.09 15.33 -8.42
C TYR A 217 25.95 14.60 -7.09
N GLY A 218 27.06 14.33 -6.44
CA GLY A 218 27.17 13.48 -5.26
C GLY A 218 27.74 12.10 -5.59
N ASP A 219 28.03 11.32 -4.56
CA ASP A 219 28.53 9.95 -4.72
C ASP A 219 27.39 8.96 -4.39
N PRO A 220 26.89 8.17 -5.36
CA PRO A 220 25.86 7.16 -5.11
C PRO A 220 26.23 6.12 -4.05
N LYS A 221 27.54 5.93 -3.76
CA LYS A 221 28.01 5.02 -2.71
C LYS A 221 27.82 5.59 -1.31
N VAL A 222 27.65 6.90 -1.19
CA VAL A 222 27.56 7.65 0.08
C VAL A 222 26.17 8.27 0.25
N ASP A 223 25.66 8.87 -0.83
CA ASP A 223 24.44 9.70 -0.83
C ASP A 223 23.14 8.92 -1.12
N ARG A 224 23.25 7.59 -1.31
CA ARG A 224 22.07 6.76 -1.62
C ARG A 224 21.28 6.43 -0.35
N VAL A 225 19.96 6.58 -0.42
CA VAL A 225 19.05 6.12 0.63
C VAL A 225 18.89 4.61 0.55
N GLU A 226 19.29 3.90 1.58
CA GLU A 226 19.12 2.43 1.66
C GLU A 226 17.78 2.06 2.28
N LYS A 227 17.38 2.78 3.33
CA LYS A 227 16.15 2.50 4.08
C LYS A 227 15.46 3.81 4.48
N LEU A 228 14.14 3.82 4.35
CA LEU A 228 13.27 4.82 4.96
C LEU A 228 12.61 4.20 6.19
N GLU A 229 12.75 4.84 7.33
CA GLU A 229 12.10 4.47 8.57
C GLU A 229 11.09 5.55 8.96
N VAL A 230 9.87 5.12 9.31
CA VAL A 230 8.82 6.05 9.72
C VAL A 230 8.36 5.70 11.13
N LEU A 231 8.21 6.70 11.96
CA LEU A 231 7.82 6.57 13.37
C LEU A 231 6.63 7.51 13.67
N PRO A 232 5.67 7.06 14.48
CA PRO A 232 5.54 5.70 15.00
C PRO A 232 5.23 4.70 13.89
N LYS A 233 5.41 3.40 14.14
CA LYS A 233 5.10 2.33 13.17
C LYS A 233 3.61 2.18 12.90
N GLU A 234 2.79 2.68 13.80
CA GLU A 234 1.34 2.71 13.75
C GLU A 234 0.84 3.93 14.50
N VAL A 235 -0.19 4.58 13.97
CA VAL A 235 -0.87 5.70 14.62
C VAL A 235 -2.21 5.22 15.15
N PHE A 236 -2.44 5.41 16.45
CA PHE A 236 -3.66 5.00 17.10
C PHE A 236 -4.24 6.17 17.93
N MET A 237 -5.35 6.73 17.47
CA MET A 237 -5.94 7.93 18.08
C MET A 237 -7.26 7.61 18.77
N HIS A 238 -7.37 7.99 20.04
CA HIS A 238 -8.54 7.80 20.89
C HIS A 238 -9.58 8.93 20.72
N GLY A 239 -9.90 9.25 19.49
CA GLY A 239 -10.95 10.19 19.10
C GLY A 239 -10.59 11.04 17.89
N PRO A 240 -11.60 11.56 17.18
CA PRO A 240 -11.43 12.64 16.20
C PRO A 240 -10.80 13.88 16.85
N SER A 241 -10.19 14.73 16.04
CA SER A 241 -9.46 15.95 16.46
C SER A 241 -8.19 15.69 17.30
N LYS A 242 -7.84 14.44 17.59
CA LYS A 242 -6.51 14.09 18.10
C LYS A 242 -5.50 14.17 16.96
N ALA A 243 -4.26 14.45 17.30
CA ALA A 243 -3.19 14.55 16.32
C ALA A 243 -1.95 13.78 16.80
N GLN A 244 -1.16 13.32 15.81
CA GLN A 244 0.07 12.57 16.02
C GLN A 244 1.16 13.11 15.09
N GLN A 245 2.30 13.49 15.63
CA GLN A 245 3.48 13.81 14.84
C GLN A 245 4.06 12.55 14.22
N VAL A 246 4.41 12.60 12.94
CA VAL A 246 5.15 11.56 12.23
C VAL A 246 6.58 12.04 12.00
N LEU A 247 7.52 11.11 12.10
CA LEU A 247 8.96 11.32 11.87
C LEU A 247 9.42 10.36 10.79
N ALA A 248 10.02 10.87 9.72
CA ALA A 248 10.63 10.09 8.64
C ALA A 248 12.16 10.20 8.72
N LEU A 249 12.83 9.07 8.90
CA LEU A 249 14.27 8.95 8.99
C LEU A 249 14.81 8.21 7.76
N ALA A 250 15.71 8.86 7.02
CA ALA A 250 16.43 8.23 5.92
C ALA A 250 17.77 7.70 6.42
N HIS A 251 18.02 6.41 6.17
CA HIS A 251 19.29 5.75 6.42
C HIS A 251 20.07 5.72 5.10
N TYR A 252 21.24 6.33 5.08
CA TYR A 252 22.08 6.42 3.90
C TYR A 252 23.15 5.34 3.86
N SER A 253 23.71 5.10 2.68
CA SER A 253 24.74 4.08 2.45
C SER A 253 26.05 4.32 3.19
N ASP A 254 26.32 5.56 3.63
CA ASP A 254 27.44 5.92 4.53
C ASP A 254 27.17 5.63 6.02
N GLY A 255 26.02 5.01 6.33
CA GLY A 255 25.57 4.75 7.70
C GLY A 255 24.99 5.97 8.43
N SER A 256 24.88 7.14 7.78
CA SER A 256 24.23 8.30 8.37
C SER A 256 22.71 8.16 8.41
N VAL A 257 22.08 8.82 9.39
CA VAL A 257 20.63 8.90 9.53
C VAL A 257 20.22 10.36 9.57
N ARG A 258 19.26 10.76 8.73
CA ARG A 258 18.76 12.13 8.66
C ARG A 258 17.26 12.17 8.88
N ASP A 259 16.78 13.22 9.56
CA ASP A 259 15.35 13.57 9.58
C ASP A 259 14.99 14.21 8.23
N VAL A 260 14.24 13.46 7.43
CA VAL A 260 13.75 13.88 6.11
C VAL A 260 12.24 14.13 6.11
N THR A 261 11.65 14.33 7.27
CA THR A 261 10.20 14.52 7.43
C THR A 261 9.68 15.69 6.59
N ARG A 262 10.46 16.75 6.47
CA ARG A 262 10.10 17.94 5.68
C ARG A 262 10.19 17.71 4.17
N GLU A 263 11.15 16.89 3.73
CA GLU A 263 11.38 16.55 2.32
C GLU A 263 10.54 15.36 1.86
N ALA A 264 10.15 14.47 2.77
CA ALA A 264 9.30 13.33 2.46
C ALA A 264 7.91 13.78 1.98
N ASN A 265 7.38 13.09 0.98
CA ASN A 265 5.99 13.23 0.57
C ASN A 265 5.14 12.31 1.43
N ILE A 266 4.29 12.88 2.26
CA ILE A 266 3.38 12.15 3.15
C ILE A 266 1.95 12.46 2.73
N SER A 267 1.14 11.42 2.56
CA SER A 267 -0.28 11.55 2.19
C SER A 267 -1.09 10.43 2.82
N SER A 268 -2.36 10.68 3.07
CA SER A 268 -3.32 9.67 3.51
C SER A 268 -4.01 9.03 2.32
N ASN A 269 -4.28 7.72 2.40
CA ASN A 269 -5.13 7.03 1.42
C ASN A 269 -6.63 7.28 1.67
N THR A 270 -6.99 7.79 2.87
CA THR A 270 -8.38 8.05 3.29
C THR A 270 -8.41 9.34 4.12
N PRO A 271 -8.25 10.54 3.48
CA PRO A 271 -8.16 11.82 4.18
C PRO A 271 -9.36 12.13 5.07
N GLU A 272 -10.53 11.63 4.70
CA GLU A 272 -11.75 11.78 5.50
C GLU A 272 -11.76 11.02 6.82
N VAL A 273 -10.82 10.10 7.03
CA VAL A 273 -10.59 9.39 8.30
C VAL A 273 -9.45 10.04 9.07
N ALA A 274 -8.33 10.24 8.41
CA ALA A 274 -7.17 10.92 8.96
C ALA A 274 -6.44 11.67 7.85
N ASP A 275 -6.18 12.96 8.04
CA ASP A 275 -5.43 13.79 7.11
C ASP A 275 -4.07 14.17 7.70
N VAL A 276 -3.15 14.61 6.85
CA VAL A 276 -1.79 14.98 7.24
C VAL A 276 -1.44 16.38 6.75
N ASP A 277 -0.99 17.23 7.65
CA ASP A 277 -0.58 18.58 7.33
C ASP A 277 0.86 18.65 6.75
N PRO A 278 1.30 19.80 6.21
CA PRO A 278 2.65 19.97 5.68
C PRO A 278 3.78 19.77 6.70
N SER A 279 3.49 19.85 8.00
CA SER A 279 4.45 19.59 9.08
C SER A 279 4.58 18.11 9.44
N ALA A 280 3.88 17.24 8.70
CA ALA A 280 3.77 15.79 8.94
C ALA A 280 3.03 15.44 10.25
N ARG A 281 2.09 16.29 10.65
CA ARG A 281 1.19 16.02 11.76
C ARG A 281 -0.10 15.42 11.22
N VAL A 282 -0.43 14.22 11.66
CA VAL A 282 -1.62 13.48 11.29
C VAL A 282 -2.74 13.86 12.21
N LYS A 283 -3.87 14.29 11.66
CA LYS A 283 -5.06 14.64 12.42
C LYS A 283 -6.18 13.64 12.14
N GLY A 284 -6.79 13.10 13.17
CA GLY A 284 -7.99 12.27 13.05
C GLY A 284 -9.22 13.13 12.73
N GLU A 285 -9.91 12.81 11.64
CA GLU A 285 -11.11 13.55 11.21
C GLU A 285 -12.39 12.81 11.60
N ARG A 286 -12.45 11.50 11.42
CA ARG A 286 -13.56 10.65 11.84
C ARG A 286 -13.12 9.24 12.21
N LYS A 287 -13.97 8.50 12.93
CA LYS A 287 -13.75 7.08 13.21
C LYS A 287 -13.49 6.29 11.92
N GLY A 288 -12.45 5.47 11.93
CA GLY A 288 -12.11 4.59 10.82
C GLY A 288 -10.65 4.15 10.83
N GLU A 289 -10.26 3.53 9.74
CA GLU A 289 -8.90 3.14 9.46
C GLU A 289 -8.44 3.81 8.17
N ALA A 290 -7.19 4.24 8.16
CA ALA A 290 -6.48 4.83 7.04
C ALA A 290 -5.04 4.31 7.02
N ALA A 291 -4.29 4.66 5.99
CA ALA A 291 -2.85 4.46 5.96
C ALA A 291 -2.17 5.73 5.43
N LEU A 292 -1.09 6.13 6.08
CA LEU A 292 -0.20 7.15 5.54
C LEU A 292 0.77 6.48 4.58
N LEU A 293 0.90 7.05 3.41
CA LEU A 293 1.96 6.72 2.46
C LEU A 293 3.07 7.76 2.60
N VAL A 294 4.23 7.32 3.08
CA VAL A 294 5.44 8.14 3.20
C VAL A 294 6.41 7.73 2.11
N ARG A 295 6.81 8.68 1.28
CA ARG A 295 7.73 8.45 0.17
C ARG A 295 8.92 9.41 0.26
N TYR A 296 10.12 8.85 0.07
CA TYR A 296 11.36 9.60 -0.03
C TYR A 296 12.37 8.82 -0.88
N GLU A 297 12.91 9.44 -1.92
CA GLU A 297 13.97 8.91 -2.81
C GLU A 297 13.78 7.43 -3.20
N GLY A 298 12.65 7.14 -3.85
CA GLY A 298 12.31 5.78 -4.30
C GLY A 298 11.98 4.78 -3.19
N LYS A 299 12.01 5.18 -1.91
CA LYS A 299 11.59 4.36 -0.78
C LYS A 299 10.16 4.71 -0.37
N PHE A 300 9.42 3.68 0.05
CA PHE A 300 8.00 3.77 0.41
C PHE A 300 7.76 3.05 1.73
N VAL A 301 7.03 3.71 2.62
CA VAL A 301 6.57 3.10 3.88
C VAL A 301 5.10 3.47 4.07
N ALA A 302 4.26 2.47 4.38
CA ALA A 302 2.90 2.71 4.82
C ALA A 302 2.83 2.59 6.34
N VAL A 303 2.14 3.55 6.96
CA VAL A 303 1.89 3.57 8.40
C VAL A 303 0.38 3.44 8.62
N PRO A 304 -0.10 2.36 9.24
CA PRO A 304 -1.51 2.21 9.58
C PRO A 304 -1.96 3.31 10.54
N VAL A 305 -3.14 3.86 10.30
CA VAL A 305 -3.79 4.86 11.16
C VAL A 305 -5.16 4.35 11.58
N THR A 306 -5.41 4.36 12.87
CA THR A 306 -6.72 4.02 13.45
C THR A 306 -7.22 5.19 14.26
N VAL A 307 -8.44 5.65 13.95
CA VAL A 307 -9.15 6.66 14.73
C VAL A 307 -10.38 6.02 15.37
N LEU A 308 -10.41 5.96 16.69
CA LEU A 308 -11.55 5.43 17.45
C LEU A 308 -12.58 6.54 17.75
N ASN A 309 -13.80 6.13 18.06
CA ASN A 309 -14.69 6.99 18.85
C ASN A 309 -14.42 6.77 20.35
N PRO A 310 -14.47 7.81 21.16
CA PRO A 310 -14.51 7.65 22.60
C PRO A 310 -15.65 6.71 23.00
N ASN A 311 -15.35 5.65 23.73
CA ASN A 311 -16.34 4.72 24.25
C ASN A 311 -15.93 4.28 25.68
N PRO A 312 -16.11 5.15 26.68
CA PRO A 312 -15.68 4.86 28.04
C PRO A 312 -16.44 3.70 28.69
N GLY A 313 -17.65 3.38 28.20
CA GLY A 313 -18.48 2.26 28.69
C GLY A 313 -18.30 0.95 27.91
N PHE A 314 -17.25 0.84 27.08
CA PHE A 314 -17.04 -0.37 26.28
C PHE A 314 -16.73 -1.57 27.17
N ALA A 315 -17.64 -2.54 27.16
CA ALA A 315 -17.42 -3.86 27.75
C ALA A 315 -17.48 -4.91 26.65
N TRP A 316 -16.44 -5.74 26.56
CA TRP A 316 -16.40 -6.83 25.60
C TRP A 316 -17.33 -7.96 26.05
N ASN A 317 -18.21 -8.41 25.14
CA ASN A 317 -19.02 -9.61 25.35
C ASN A 317 -18.24 -10.83 24.87
N ASN A 318 -17.86 -11.73 25.74
CA ASN A 318 -17.17 -12.96 25.38
C ASN A 318 -18.11 -13.87 24.59
N LEU A 319 -18.04 -13.76 23.26
CA LEU A 319 -18.81 -14.61 22.35
C LEU A 319 -18.07 -15.92 22.09
N PRO A 320 -18.80 -17.03 21.83
CA PRO A 320 -18.16 -18.30 21.49
C PRO A 320 -17.28 -18.17 20.25
N GLN A 321 -16.05 -18.61 20.35
CA GLN A 321 -15.09 -18.71 19.25
C GLN A 321 -15.04 -20.16 18.76
N TYR A 322 -15.16 -20.37 17.46
CA TYR A 322 -15.23 -21.71 16.87
C TYR A 322 -13.94 -22.08 16.13
N ASN A 323 -13.10 -21.10 15.83
CA ASN A 323 -11.83 -21.30 15.14
C ASN A 323 -10.93 -20.04 15.22
N TYR A 324 -9.69 -20.16 14.73
CA TYR A 324 -8.69 -19.08 14.75
C TYR A 324 -9.14 -17.80 14.00
N VAL A 325 -10.06 -17.90 13.04
CA VAL A 325 -10.58 -16.70 12.33
C VAL A 325 -11.41 -15.85 13.28
N ASP A 326 -12.23 -16.50 14.13
CA ASP A 326 -12.99 -15.83 15.19
C ASP A 326 -12.04 -15.11 16.17
N GLU A 327 -10.98 -15.81 16.62
CA GLU A 327 -9.98 -15.27 17.53
C GLU A 327 -9.33 -14.00 16.96
N LEU A 328 -8.89 -14.05 15.68
CA LEU A 328 -8.20 -12.93 15.04
C LEU A 328 -9.14 -11.75 14.71
N ILE A 329 -10.40 -12.03 14.38
CA ILE A 329 -11.41 -10.99 14.17
C ILE A 329 -11.80 -10.36 15.50
N ASP A 330 -12.08 -11.16 16.52
CA ASP A 330 -12.47 -10.68 17.86
C ASP A 330 -11.35 -9.85 18.49
N ALA A 331 -10.10 -10.29 18.35
CA ALA A 331 -8.93 -9.51 18.80
C ALA A 331 -8.91 -8.11 18.18
N LYS A 332 -9.13 -8.02 16.86
CA LYS A 332 -9.21 -6.73 16.19
C LYS A 332 -10.43 -5.92 16.62
N LEU A 333 -11.62 -6.50 16.67
CA LEU A 333 -12.84 -5.82 17.07
C LEU A 333 -12.75 -5.28 18.51
N LYS A 334 -12.18 -6.07 19.41
CA LYS A 334 -11.92 -5.66 20.81
C LYS A 334 -10.98 -4.46 20.87
N ARG A 335 -9.89 -4.49 20.10
CA ARG A 335 -8.96 -3.37 19.97
C ARG A 335 -9.65 -2.10 19.43
N LEU A 336 -10.56 -2.25 18.46
CA LEU A 336 -11.33 -1.15 17.87
C LEU A 336 -12.52 -0.70 18.74
N LYS A 337 -12.73 -1.32 19.92
CA LYS A 337 -13.88 -1.08 20.80
C LYS A 337 -15.21 -1.22 20.04
N ILE A 338 -15.33 -2.26 19.19
CA ILE A 338 -16.52 -2.57 18.39
C ILE A 338 -17.08 -3.92 18.87
N LEU A 339 -18.33 -3.95 19.28
CA LEU A 339 -19.01 -5.20 19.56
C LEU A 339 -19.45 -5.87 18.25
N PRO A 340 -19.21 -7.17 18.08
CA PRO A 340 -19.74 -7.90 16.94
C PRO A 340 -21.26 -7.97 17.01
N SER A 341 -21.91 -8.00 15.84
CA SER A 341 -23.35 -8.22 15.73
C SER A 341 -23.73 -9.63 16.20
N PRO A 342 -24.97 -9.86 16.65
CA PRO A 342 -25.46 -11.20 16.92
C PRO A 342 -25.32 -12.12 15.71
N ALA A 343 -25.18 -13.43 15.95
CA ALA A 343 -25.20 -14.41 14.88
C ALA A 343 -26.57 -14.40 14.19
N VAL A 344 -26.57 -14.53 12.87
CA VAL A 344 -27.83 -14.65 12.09
C VAL A 344 -28.55 -15.94 12.44
N ASP A 345 -29.88 -15.94 12.29
CA ASP A 345 -30.70 -17.12 12.42
C ASP A 345 -30.42 -18.16 11.30
N ASP A 346 -31.03 -19.32 11.42
CA ASP A 346 -30.78 -20.41 10.48
C ASP A 346 -31.39 -20.16 9.09
N ALA A 347 -32.45 -19.38 9.00
CA ALA A 347 -33.07 -19.05 7.71
C ALA A 347 -32.16 -18.10 6.90
N GLU A 348 -31.67 -17.06 7.54
CA GLU A 348 -30.76 -16.12 6.90
C GLU A 348 -29.39 -16.76 6.60
N PHE A 349 -28.91 -17.64 7.49
CA PHE A 349 -27.71 -18.43 7.23
C PHE A 349 -27.85 -19.28 5.97
N LEU A 350 -28.95 -20.08 5.87
CA LEU A 350 -29.16 -20.94 4.69
C LEU A 350 -29.27 -20.13 3.40
N ARG A 351 -29.99 -19.01 3.45
CA ARG A 351 -30.12 -18.14 2.29
C ARG A 351 -28.77 -17.62 1.82
N ARG A 352 -27.93 -17.08 2.72
CA ARG A 352 -26.62 -16.52 2.38
C ARG A 352 -25.68 -17.59 1.87
N VAL A 353 -25.54 -18.70 2.58
CA VAL A 353 -24.59 -19.75 2.20
C VAL A 353 -24.96 -20.38 0.85
N SER A 354 -26.25 -20.49 0.54
CA SER A 354 -26.70 -20.98 -0.77
C SER A 354 -26.31 -20.01 -1.89
N LEU A 355 -26.57 -18.72 -1.73
CA LEU A 355 -26.18 -17.70 -2.70
C LEU A 355 -24.65 -17.64 -2.91
N ASP A 356 -23.87 -17.73 -1.84
CA ASP A 356 -22.42 -17.64 -1.92
C ASP A 356 -21.78 -18.88 -2.56
N LEU A 357 -22.30 -20.08 -2.27
CA LEU A 357 -21.71 -21.32 -2.75
C LEU A 357 -22.26 -21.75 -4.11
N ILE A 358 -23.56 -21.64 -4.34
CA ILE A 358 -24.21 -22.17 -5.55
C ILE A 358 -24.89 -21.11 -6.41
N GLY A 359 -24.90 -19.84 -5.98
CA GLY A 359 -25.50 -18.72 -6.71
C GLY A 359 -27.05 -18.75 -6.78
N LEU A 360 -27.70 -19.67 -6.08
CA LEU A 360 -29.16 -19.85 -6.07
C LEU A 360 -29.68 -19.75 -4.63
N PRO A 361 -30.89 -19.20 -4.43
CA PRO A 361 -31.56 -19.28 -3.12
C PRO A 361 -31.95 -20.72 -2.79
N PRO A 362 -32.09 -21.07 -1.49
CA PRO A 362 -32.65 -22.37 -1.11
C PRO A 362 -34.10 -22.51 -1.57
N THR A 363 -34.52 -23.73 -1.84
CA THR A 363 -35.93 -23.99 -2.11
C THR A 363 -36.76 -23.88 -0.81
N PRO A 364 -38.10 -23.65 -0.90
CA PRO A 364 -38.94 -23.61 0.29
C PRO A 364 -38.86 -24.88 1.13
N GLU A 365 -38.71 -26.03 0.47
CA GLU A 365 -38.57 -27.33 1.15
C GLU A 365 -37.23 -27.44 1.89
N GLU A 366 -36.11 -27.08 1.22
CA GLU A 366 -34.80 -27.06 1.87
C GLU A 366 -34.80 -26.15 3.10
N LEU A 367 -35.42 -24.97 3.02
CA LEU A 367 -35.56 -24.06 4.13
C LEU A 367 -36.38 -24.67 5.27
N ARG A 368 -37.54 -25.29 4.98
CA ARG A 368 -38.38 -25.92 5.99
C ARG A 368 -37.62 -27.03 6.73
N VAL A 369 -37.02 -27.95 5.97
CA VAL A 369 -36.24 -29.07 6.52
C VAL A 369 -35.09 -28.55 7.41
N PHE A 370 -34.37 -27.52 6.97
CA PHE A 370 -33.24 -26.98 7.71
C PHE A 370 -33.66 -26.30 9.03
N ILE A 371 -34.77 -25.53 9.03
CA ILE A 371 -35.26 -24.85 10.22
C ILE A 371 -35.83 -25.86 11.24
N THR A 372 -36.50 -26.90 10.78
CA THR A 372 -37.09 -27.91 11.67
C THR A 372 -36.08 -28.92 12.21
N ASP A 373 -34.88 -29.01 11.64
CA ASP A 373 -33.82 -29.88 12.13
C ASP A 373 -33.38 -29.42 13.55
N LYS A 374 -33.61 -30.29 14.54
CA LYS A 374 -33.28 -30.07 15.97
C LYS A 374 -31.80 -30.29 16.31
N THR A 375 -30.99 -30.68 15.36
CA THR A 375 -29.54 -30.82 15.56
C THR A 375 -28.94 -29.49 15.98
N ASP A 376 -27.89 -29.55 16.82
CA ASP A 376 -27.08 -28.38 17.18
C ASP A 376 -26.72 -27.52 15.98
N SER A 377 -26.97 -26.21 16.08
CA SER A 377 -26.86 -25.26 14.97
C SER A 377 -25.49 -25.28 14.29
N PRO A 378 -24.36 -25.28 14.98
CA PRO A 378 -23.05 -25.43 14.35
C PRO A 378 -22.88 -26.72 13.54
N ALA A 379 -23.41 -27.84 13.99
CA ALA A 379 -23.29 -29.12 13.30
C ALA A 379 -24.15 -29.18 12.03
N LYS A 380 -25.42 -28.73 12.10
CA LYS A 380 -26.30 -28.70 10.92
C LYS A 380 -25.84 -27.71 9.86
N ARG A 381 -25.31 -26.55 10.26
CA ARG A 381 -24.73 -25.56 9.35
C ARG A 381 -23.52 -26.13 8.61
N ARG A 382 -22.66 -26.88 9.29
CA ARG A 382 -21.51 -27.56 8.64
C ARG A 382 -21.97 -28.56 7.59
N ARG A 383 -22.89 -29.48 7.96
CA ARG A 383 -23.44 -30.46 7.00
C ARG A 383 -24.08 -29.80 5.77
N MET A 384 -24.76 -28.66 5.97
CA MET A 384 -25.35 -27.92 4.85
C MET A 384 -24.30 -27.35 3.91
N VAL A 385 -23.23 -26.77 4.42
CA VAL A 385 -22.09 -26.30 3.60
C VAL A 385 -21.51 -27.46 2.78
N ASP A 386 -21.23 -28.60 3.41
CA ASP A 386 -20.67 -29.77 2.73
C ASP A 386 -21.62 -30.28 1.62
N ARG A 387 -22.94 -30.28 1.89
CA ARG A 387 -23.96 -30.64 0.92
C ARG A 387 -24.01 -29.68 -0.27
N LEU A 388 -23.95 -28.37 -0.05
CA LEU A 388 -23.97 -27.36 -1.11
C LEU A 388 -22.72 -27.44 -1.99
N ILE A 389 -21.53 -27.67 -1.40
CA ILE A 389 -20.28 -27.84 -2.16
C ILE A 389 -20.35 -29.09 -3.07
N ALA A 390 -21.05 -30.13 -2.64
CA ALA A 390 -21.17 -31.36 -3.43
C ALA A 390 -22.11 -31.22 -4.65
N ARG A 391 -22.91 -30.16 -4.72
CA ARG A 391 -23.94 -29.95 -5.80
C ARG A 391 -23.29 -29.55 -7.12
N PRO A 392 -23.89 -29.93 -8.28
CA PRO A 392 -23.44 -29.50 -9.59
C PRO A 392 -23.51 -27.96 -9.77
N GLU A 393 -24.48 -27.30 -9.16
CA GLU A 393 -24.63 -25.83 -9.21
C GLU A 393 -23.44 -25.09 -8.59
N PHE A 394 -22.75 -25.71 -7.63
CA PHE A 394 -21.48 -25.19 -7.12
C PHE A 394 -20.44 -25.09 -8.26
N VAL A 395 -20.31 -26.16 -9.03
CA VAL A 395 -19.37 -26.20 -10.17
C VAL A 395 -19.73 -25.12 -11.19
N ASP A 396 -21.00 -25.00 -11.55
CA ASP A 396 -21.45 -24.02 -12.54
C ASP A 396 -21.26 -22.57 -12.06
N HIS A 397 -21.59 -22.28 -10.80
CA HIS A 397 -21.40 -20.95 -10.20
C HIS A 397 -19.94 -20.52 -10.17
N TRP A 398 -19.05 -21.41 -9.72
CA TRP A 398 -17.63 -21.10 -9.67
C TRP A 398 -16.94 -21.10 -11.04
N THR A 399 -17.46 -21.87 -11.99
CA THR A 399 -17.07 -21.77 -13.41
C THR A 399 -17.35 -20.39 -13.98
N LEU A 400 -18.50 -19.80 -13.64
CA LEU A 400 -18.84 -18.45 -14.06
C LEU A 400 -17.85 -17.43 -13.49
N LYS A 401 -17.59 -17.48 -12.18
CA LYS A 401 -16.63 -16.57 -11.53
C LYS A 401 -15.21 -16.65 -12.12
N TRP A 402 -14.70 -17.86 -12.35
CA TRP A 402 -13.39 -18.04 -12.99
C TRP A 402 -13.40 -17.65 -14.46
N GLY A 403 -14.50 -17.90 -15.16
CA GLY A 403 -14.71 -17.46 -16.54
C GLY A 403 -14.60 -15.94 -16.68
N ASP A 404 -15.22 -15.19 -15.77
CA ASP A 404 -15.13 -13.72 -15.74
C ASP A 404 -13.69 -13.25 -15.47
N LEU A 405 -13.01 -13.84 -14.50
CA LEU A 405 -11.60 -13.51 -14.20
C LEU A 405 -10.67 -13.77 -15.39
N LEU A 406 -10.87 -14.87 -16.09
CA LEU A 406 -10.08 -15.27 -17.26
C LEU A 406 -10.61 -14.66 -18.58
N GLN A 407 -11.69 -13.85 -18.51
CA GLN A 407 -12.29 -13.14 -19.65
C GLN A 407 -12.79 -14.10 -20.76
N VAL A 408 -13.35 -15.23 -20.37
CA VAL A 408 -13.93 -16.22 -21.30
C VAL A 408 -15.12 -15.58 -22.01
N SER A 409 -14.94 -15.23 -23.26
CA SER A 409 -15.99 -14.58 -24.05
C SER A 409 -15.87 -14.88 -25.54
N ARG A 410 -17.02 -14.86 -26.22
CA ARG A 410 -17.10 -15.00 -27.68
C ARG A 410 -16.25 -13.96 -28.41
N ARG A 411 -16.15 -12.74 -27.87
CA ARG A 411 -15.39 -11.65 -28.47
C ARG A 411 -13.92 -11.99 -28.70
N TYR A 412 -13.29 -12.71 -27.76
CA TYR A 412 -11.86 -13.04 -27.84
C TYR A 412 -11.61 -14.42 -28.45
N LEU A 413 -12.54 -15.37 -28.25
CA LEU A 413 -12.28 -16.77 -28.49
C LEU A 413 -13.15 -17.40 -29.60
N GLY A 414 -14.14 -16.67 -30.10
CA GLY A 414 -15.20 -17.26 -30.91
C GLY A 414 -16.11 -18.20 -30.09
N ASP A 415 -17.10 -18.80 -30.72
CA ASP A 415 -18.04 -19.68 -30.00
C ASP A 415 -17.35 -20.94 -29.48
N LYS A 416 -16.68 -21.68 -30.35
CA LYS A 416 -16.03 -22.94 -29.98
C LYS A 416 -14.94 -22.74 -28.92
N GLY A 417 -14.01 -21.80 -29.10
CA GLY A 417 -12.95 -21.55 -28.14
C GLY A 417 -13.48 -21.09 -26.77
N MET A 418 -14.57 -20.33 -26.76
CA MET A 418 -15.24 -19.93 -25.51
C MET A 418 -15.80 -21.16 -24.77
N TRP A 419 -16.46 -22.08 -25.46
CA TRP A 419 -17.05 -23.28 -24.84
C TRP A 419 -15.97 -24.27 -24.40
N GLU A 420 -14.90 -24.46 -25.19
CA GLU A 420 -13.77 -25.32 -24.83
C GLU A 420 -13.07 -24.79 -23.57
N PHE A 421 -12.78 -23.48 -23.50
CA PHE A 421 -12.12 -22.90 -22.34
C PHE A 421 -13.01 -22.94 -21.09
N ARG A 422 -14.31 -22.63 -21.25
CA ARG A 422 -15.29 -22.79 -20.16
C ARG A 422 -15.38 -24.24 -19.67
N GLY A 423 -15.37 -25.20 -20.60
CA GLY A 423 -15.39 -26.64 -20.29
C GLY A 423 -14.20 -27.06 -19.45
N TRP A 424 -12.99 -26.67 -19.85
CA TRP A 424 -11.77 -26.96 -19.09
C TRP A 424 -11.79 -26.36 -17.66
N ILE A 425 -12.30 -25.13 -17.50
CA ILE A 425 -12.48 -24.52 -16.18
C ILE A 425 -13.47 -25.34 -15.35
N ARG A 426 -14.60 -25.69 -15.93
CA ARG A 426 -15.66 -26.47 -15.29
C ARG A 426 -15.17 -27.84 -14.82
N ASP A 427 -14.44 -28.54 -15.67
CA ASP A 427 -13.90 -29.86 -15.37
C ASP A 427 -12.81 -29.79 -14.30
N SER A 428 -11.97 -28.75 -14.34
CA SER A 428 -10.97 -28.49 -13.30
C SER A 428 -11.61 -28.29 -11.92
N ILE A 429 -12.75 -27.58 -11.85
CA ILE A 429 -13.51 -27.39 -10.62
C ILE A 429 -14.22 -28.69 -10.20
N ALA A 430 -14.87 -29.38 -11.14
CA ALA A 430 -15.60 -30.64 -10.88
C ALA A 430 -14.68 -31.73 -10.34
N GLN A 431 -13.46 -31.84 -10.89
CA GLN A 431 -12.42 -32.80 -10.47
C GLN A 431 -11.66 -32.35 -9.23
N ASN A 432 -12.00 -31.18 -8.67
CA ASN A 432 -11.30 -30.61 -7.53
C ASN A 432 -9.79 -30.45 -7.74
N LYS A 433 -9.39 -29.99 -8.94
CA LYS A 433 -7.97 -29.79 -9.29
C LYS A 433 -7.28 -28.86 -8.27
N PRO A 434 -6.08 -29.20 -7.78
CA PRO A 434 -5.28 -28.28 -6.96
C PRO A 434 -5.02 -26.97 -7.68
N TYR A 435 -5.13 -25.86 -6.96
CA TYR A 435 -5.05 -24.52 -7.54
C TYR A 435 -3.70 -24.22 -8.20
N ASP A 436 -2.60 -24.70 -7.61
CA ASP A 436 -1.26 -24.64 -8.17
C ASP A 436 -1.19 -25.38 -9.52
N LYS A 437 -1.82 -26.57 -9.62
CA LYS A 437 -1.90 -27.33 -10.87
C LYS A 437 -2.74 -26.64 -11.94
N PHE A 438 -3.86 -26.04 -11.53
CA PHE A 438 -4.69 -25.23 -12.42
C PHE A 438 -3.88 -24.06 -13.03
N VAL A 439 -3.13 -23.33 -12.20
CA VAL A 439 -2.32 -22.21 -12.65
C VAL A 439 -1.13 -22.69 -13.50
N TYR A 440 -0.54 -23.82 -13.14
CA TYR A 440 0.53 -24.43 -13.92
C TYR A 440 0.06 -24.77 -15.34
N GLU A 441 -1.02 -25.53 -15.47
CA GLU A 441 -1.59 -25.91 -16.79
C GLU A 441 -1.96 -24.68 -17.62
N LEU A 442 -2.51 -23.64 -16.98
CA LEU A 442 -2.94 -22.41 -17.65
C LEU A 442 -1.74 -21.63 -18.23
N LEU A 443 -0.69 -21.42 -17.45
CA LEU A 443 0.43 -20.53 -17.83
C LEU A 443 1.48 -21.23 -18.67
N THR A 444 1.53 -22.59 -18.66
CA THR A 444 2.46 -23.36 -19.48
C THR A 444 1.80 -23.97 -20.72
N ALA A 445 0.51 -23.73 -20.94
CA ALA A 445 -0.25 -24.30 -22.05
C ALA A 445 0.39 -24.04 -23.42
N ARG A 446 0.38 -25.08 -24.27
CA ARG A 446 0.87 -25.10 -25.66
C ARG A 446 -0.07 -25.91 -26.52
N GLY A 447 0.03 -25.76 -27.85
CA GLY A 447 -0.75 -26.52 -28.82
C GLY A 447 -2.02 -25.82 -29.27
N SER A 448 -2.92 -26.58 -29.90
CA SER A 448 -4.22 -26.11 -30.36
C SER A 448 -5.08 -25.64 -29.19
N SER A 449 -5.71 -24.48 -29.35
CA SER A 449 -6.62 -23.91 -28.36
C SER A 449 -7.93 -24.70 -28.21
N TYR A 450 -8.20 -25.65 -29.11
CA TYR A 450 -9.34 -26.56 -29.03
C TYR A 450 -9.00 -27.91 -28.37
N GLU A 451 -7.78 -28.42 -28.62
CA GLU A 451 -7.28 -29.67 -28.02
C GLU A 451 -6.70 -29.46 -26.61
N ASN A 452 -6.05 -28.33 -26.39
CA ASN A 452 -5.60 -27.87 -25.08
C ASN A 452 -6.27 -26.55 -24.72
N PRO A 453 -7.49 -26.59 -24.17
CA PRO A 453 -8.29 -25.38 -23.96
C PRO A 453 -7.66 -24.34 -23.01
N ALA A 454 -6.73 -24.75 -22.11
CA ALA A 454 -5.96 -23.83 -21.26
C ALA A 454 -5.16 -22.82 -22.09
N ALA A 455 -4.74 -23.17 -23.31
CA ALA A 455 -4.04 -22.29 -24.24
C ALA A 455 -4.85 -21.05 -24.65
N ASN A 456 -6.17 -21.08 -24.47
CA ASN A 456 -7.03 -19.91 -24.70
C ASN A 456 -6.68 -18.71 -23.81
N PHE A 457 -5.98 -18.89 -22.68
CA PHE A 457 -5.45 -17.79 -21.91
C PHE A 457 -4.57 -16.85 -22.75
N PHE A 458 -3.72 -17.42 -23.61
CA PHE A 458 -2.84 -16.62 -24.49
C PHE A 458 -3.60 -16.01 -25.67
N ARG A 459 -4.71 -16.59 -26.09
CA ARG A 459 -5.61 -15.97 -27.08
C ARG A 459 -6.33 -14.74 -26.50
N VAL A 460 -6.66 -14.75 -25.22
CA VAL A 460 -7.24 -13.58 -24.54
C VAL A 460 -6.20 -12.48 -24.36
N THR A 461 -4.99 -12.83 -23.96
CA THR A 461 -3.95 -11.84 -23.61
C THR A 461 -3.16 -11.33 -24.82
N ARG A 462 -3.02 -12.14 -25.88
CA ARG A 462 -2.43 -11.80 -27.18
C ARG A 462 -0.92 -11.49 -27.23
N ASN A 463 -0.32 -10.97 -26.20
CA ASN A 463 1.10 -10.58 -26.20
C ASN A 463 1.73 -10.75 -24.80
N ALA A 464 3.06 -10.72 -24.77
CA ALA A 464 3.83 -10.95 -23.55
C ALA A 464 3.51 -9.98 -22.40
N LYS A 465 3.26 -8.70 -22.71
CA LYS A 465 2.91 -7.68 -21.68
C LYS A 465 1.56 -7.99 -21.04
N ALA A 466 0.54 -8.20 -21.85
CA ALA A 466 -0.78 -8.50 -21.35
C ALA A 466 -0.84 -9.85 -20.60
N SER A 467 -0.06 -10.86 -21.04
CA SER A 467 0.07 -12.14 -20.33
C SER A 467 0.70 -11.94 -18.95
N MET A 468 1.77 -11.16 -18.86
CA MET A 468 2.43 -10.83 -17.60
C MET A 468 1.51 -10.03 -16.68
N GLU A 469 0.88 -8.97 -17.18
CA GLU A 469 -0.04 -8.12 -16.39
C GLU A 469 -1.22 -8.91 -15.83
N LYS A 470 -1.83 -9.75 -16.66
CA LYS A 470 -2.93 -10.62 -16.22
C LYS A 470 -2.46 -11.65 -15.18
N THR A 471 -1.29 -12.25 -15.38
CA THR A 471 -0.70 -13.21 -14.42
C THR A 471 -0.43 -12.57 -13.07
N THR A 472 0.23 -11.40 -13.04
CA THR A 472 0.54 -10.71 -11.77
C THR A 472 -0.71 -10.21 -11.08
N GLN A 473 -1.69 -9.69 -11.83
CA GLN A 473 -2.94 -9.20 -11.27
C GLN A 473 -3.81 -10.34 -10.68
N LEU A 474 -3.97 -11.45 -11.40
CA LEU A 474 -4.83 -12.54 -10.98
C LEU A 474 -4.22 -13.39 -9.86
N PHE A 475 -2.95 -13.77 -10.03
CA PHE A 475 -2.32 -14.80 -9.20
C PHE A 475 -1.37 -14.23 -8.14
N MET A 476 -0.98 -12.98 -8.27
CA MET A 476 -0.16 -12.29 -7.25
C MET A 476 -0.90 -11.13 -6.57
N GLY A 477 -2.02 -10.69 -7.12
CA GLY A 477 -2.72 -9.51 -6.63
C GLY A 477 -1.93 -8.20 -6.83
N VAL A 478 -0.98 -8.17 -7.77
CA VAL A 478 -0.08 -7.03 -8.02
C VAL A 478 -0.37 -6.41 -9.38
N ARG A 479 -0.61 -5.10 -9.40
CA ARG A 479 -0.84 -4.33 -10.63
C ARG A 479 0.46 -3.67 -11.07
N LEU A 480 1.04 -4.14 -12.17
CA LEU A 480 2.29 -3.61 -12.72
C LEU A 480 2.10 -2.66 -13.92
N VAL A 481 0.88 -2.44 -14.41
CA VAL A 481 0.62 -1.69 -15.64
C VAL A 481 1.23 -0.28 -15.63
N CYS A 482 1.26 0.41 -14.48
CA CYS A 482 1.86 1.73 -14.37
C CYS A 482 3.38 1.71 -14.62
N THR A 483 4.04 0.58 -14.32
CA THR A 483 5.49 0.44 -14.48
C THR A 483 5.93 0.16 -15.91
N GLN A 484 5.02 0.05 -16.86
CA GLN A 484 5.35 -0.05 -18.27
C GLN A 484 6.12 1.17 -18.80
N CYS A 485 5.80 2.38 -18.31
CA CYS A 485 6.34 3.64 -18.84
C CYS A 485 7.38 4.29 -17.90
N HIS A 486 7.28 4.07 -16.59
CA HIS A 486 8.13 4.67 -15.55
C HIS A 486 8.05 3.82 -14.28
N ASP A 487 8.91 4.06 -13.32
CA ASP A 487 8.81 3.42 -12.00
C ASP A 487 7.46 3.74 -11.34
N HIS A 488 6.92 2.79 -10.57
CA HIS A 488 5.59 2.95 -10.00
C HIS A 488 5.52 4.17 -9.07
N PRO A 489 4.55 5.10 -9.26
CA PRO A 489 4.56 6.37 -8.54
C PRO A 489 4.24 6.26 -7.04
N PHE A 490 3.69 5.12 -6.60
CA PHE A 490 3.24 4.88 -5.21
C PHE A 490 3.73 3.56 -4.64
N GLU A 491 4.60 2.81 -5.36
CA GLU A 491 5.11 1.51 -4.97
C GLU A 491 6.56 1.32 -5.39
N LYS A 492 7.20 0.29 -4.81
CA LYS A 492 8.61 -0.05 -5.05
C LYS A 492 8.91 -0.65 -6.43
N TRP A 493 7.90 -0.86 -7.27
CA TRP A 493 8.06 -1.55 -8.53
C TRP A 493 8.66 -0.63 -9.60
N THR A 494 9.71 -1.12 -10.25
CA THR A 494 10.44 -0.36 -11.28
C THR A 494 10.02 -0.76 -12.69
N GLN A 495 10.27 0.14 -13.67
CA GLN A 495 10.10 -0.16 -15.08
C GLN A 495 10.94 -1.38 -15.49
N ASN A 496 12.16 -1.48 -14.98
CA ASN A 496 13.03 -2.61 -15.28
C ASN A 496 12.41 -3.94 -14.81
N GLN A 497 11.83 -4.00 -13.59
CA GLN A 497 11.13 -5.18 -13.08
C GLN A 497 9.93 -5.57 -13.94
N TYR A 498 9.19 -4.58 -14.49
CA TYR A 498 8.11 -4.86 -15.44
C TYR A 498 8.60 -5.62 -16.67
N TYR A 499 9.68 -5.16 -17.30
CA TYR A 499 10.21 -5.82 -18.48
C TYR A 499 10.92 -7.13 -18.16
N GLN A 500 11.55 -7.26 -17.00
CA GLN A 500 12.09 -8.53 -16.49
C GLN A 500 10.99 -9.60 -16.31
N MET A 501 9.86 -9.23 -15.73
CA MET A 501 8.69 -10.13 -15.62
C MET A 501 8.06 -10.42 -16.99
N THR A 502 7.98 -9.43 -17.88
CA THR A 502 7.47 -9.61 -19.25
C THR A 502 8.32 -10.63 -20.03
N ALA A 503 9.61 -10.68 -19.79
CA ALA A 503 10.54 -11.57 -20.50
C ALA A 503 10.23 -13.07 -20.29
N PHE A 504 9.50 -13.46 -19.26
CA PHE A 504 9.02 -14.84 -19.12
C PHE A 504 8.02 -15.25 -20.21
N PHE A 505 7.31 -14.30 -20.80
CA PHE A 505 6.31 -14.53 -21.84
C PHE A 505 6.76 -14.12 -23.24
N GLY A 506 8.00 -13.69 -23.41
CA GLY A 506 8.52 -13.20 -24.69
C GLY A 506 8.44 -14.24 -25.80
N SER A 507 8.67 -15.50 -25.47
CA SER A 507 8.64 -16.62 -26.42
C SER A 507 7.23 -17.01 -26.87
N VAL A 508 6.17 -16.59 -26.21
CA VAL A 508 4.80 -17.01 -26.56
C VAL A 508 4.43 -16.48 -27.95
N GLY A 509 4.17 -17.41 -28.87
CA GLY A 509 3.68 -17.14 -30.23
C GLY A 509 2.29 -17.72 -30.45
N LEU A 510 1.54 -17.09 -31.35
CA LEU A 510 0.24 -17.55 -31.82
C LEU A 510 0.26 -17.68 -33.34
N LYS A 511 -0.27 -18.78 -33.86
CA LYS A 511 -0.47 -18.98 -35.30
C LYS A 511 -1.81 -19.67 -35.56
N PRO A 512 -2.41 -19.50 -36.74
CA PRO A 512 -3.64 -20.22 -37.09
C PRO A 512 -3.49 -21.74 -36.93
N GLY A 513 -4.54 -22.38 -36.39
CA GLY A 513 -4.66 -23.82 -36.32
C GLY A 513 -5.27 -24.41 -37.59
N PHE A 514 -5.48 -25.73 -37.58
CA PHE A 514 -6.06 -26.45 -38.72
C PHE A 514 -7.59 -26.25 -38.87
N GLN A 515 -8.28 -25.98 -37.77
CA GLN A 515 -9.72 -25.71 -37.77
C GLN A 515 -9.99 -24.21 -37.79
N SER A 516 -11.10 -23.84 -38.44
CA SER A 516 -11.52 -22.42 -38.43
C SER A 516 -11.70 -21.90 -37.01
N GLY A 517 -11.08 -20.78 -36.70
CA GLY A 517 -11.11 -20.14 -35.38
C GLY A 517 -10.19 -20.77 -34.31
N ASP A 518 -9.45 -21.84 -34.64
CA ASP A 518 -8.40 -22.37 -33.80
C ASP A 518 -7.11 -21.55 -33.91
N GLU A 519 -6.36 -21.47 -32.83
CA GLU A 519 -5.00 -20.91 -32.80
C GLU A 519 -4.09 -21.85 -32.01
N ILE A 520 -2.88 -22.03 -32.54
CA ILE A 520 -1.85 -22.82 -31.90
C ILE A 520 -0.92 -21.90 -31.11
N VAL A 521 -0.83 -22.15 -29.80
CA VAL A 521 0.17 -21.52 -28.92
C VAL A 521 1.47 -22.30 -29.01
N TYR A 522 2.58 -21.61 -29.28
CA TYR A 522 3.90 -22.23 -29.40
C TYR A 522 4.97 -21.33 -28.80
N ASP A 523 6.13 -21.91 -28.47
CA ASP A 523 7.29 -21.14 -28.06
C ASP A 523 8.17 -20.83 -29.28
N LYS A 524 8.34 -19.51 -29.55
CA LYS A 524 9.27 -18.99 -30.56
C LYS A 524 10.69 -19.39 -30.17
N ARG A 525 11.48 -19.80 -31.14
CA ARG A 525 12.90 -20.13 -30.94
C ARG A 525 13.82 -18.94 -31.21
N GLU A 526 13.34 -17.96 -31.95
CA GLU A 526 14.05 -16.74 -32.36
C GLU A 526 13.16 -15.52 -32.05
N ASP A 527 13.74 -14.33 -31.95
CA ASP A 527 13.04 -13.04 -31.75
C ASP A 527 12.07 -13.01 -30.57
N TYR A 528 12.43 -13.69 -29.48
CA TYR A 528 11.60 -13.71 -28.28
C TYR A 528 12.10 -12.78 -27.16
N ASP A 529 13.17 -12.05 -27.42
CA ASP A 529 13.76 -11.15 -26.44
C ASP A 529 12.92 -9.87 -26.24
N ILE A 530 12.73 -9.53 -25.00
CA ILE A 530 12.08 -8.27 -24.60
C ILE A 530 13.15 -7.19 -24.50
N LYS A 531 12.95 -6.06 -25.23
CA LYS A 531 13.84 -4.90 -25.16
C LYS A 531 13.28 -3.84 -24.23
N HIS A 532 14.15 -3.26 -23.41
CA HIS A 532 13.81 -2.14 -22.56
C HIS A 532 13.56 -0.88 -23.41
N PRO A 533 12.42 -0.19 -23.30
CA PRO A 533 12.05 0.88 -24.25
C PRO A 533 12.97 2.10 -24.18
N LYS A 534 13.59 2.35 -23.04
CA LYS A 534 14.48 3.50 -22.83
C LYS A 534 15.91 3.22 -23.32
N THR A 535 16.44 2.02 -23.08
CA THR A 535 17.83 1.70 -23.37
C THR A 535 18.03 0.90 -24.65
N GLY A 536 16.96 0.30 -25.21
CA GLY A 536 17.02 -0.62 -26.35
C GLY A 536 17.70 -1.98 -26.04
N ARG A 537 18.23 -2.16 -24.83
CA ARG A 537 18.93 -3.39 -24.44
C ARG A 537 17.94 -4.52 -24.17
N VAL A 538 18.39 -5.75 -24.46
CA VAL A 538 17.66 -6.97 -24.10
C VAL A 538 17.59 -7.08 -22.59
N VAL A 539 16.39 -7.41 -22.09
CA VAL A 539 16.12 -7.58 -20.66
C VAL A 539 16.01 -9.07 -20.37
N ALA A 540 16.90 -9.57 -19.53
CA ALA A 540 16.83 -10.95 -19.03
C ALA A 540 15.60 -11.13 -18.11
N ALA A 541 14.96 -12.29 -18.17
CA ALA A 541 13.89 -12.65 -17.24
C ALA A 541 14.40 -12.64 -15.80
N LYS A 542 13.61 -12.10 -14.87
CA LYS A 542 13.93 -12.09 -13.45
C LYS A 542 12.64 -12.07 -12.63
N TYR A 543 12.61 -12.82 -11.54
CA TYR A 543 11.49 -12.84 -10.60
C TYR A 543 11.30 -11.47 -9.94
N LEU A 544 10.05 -11.13 -9.67
CA LEU A 544 9.67 -9.82 -9.11
C LEU A 544 10.32 -9.54 -7.74
N VAL A 545 10.49 -10.59 -6.94
CA VAL A 545 11.23 -10.58 -5.67
C VAL A 545 12.18 -11.79 -5.61
N ALA A 546 13.29 -11.61 -4.93
CA ALA A 546 14.17 -12.73 -4.62
C ALA A 546 13.46 -13.67 -3.63
N SER A 547 13.50 -14.98 -3.89
CA SER A 547 12.99 -16.01 -2.99
C SER A 547 14.10 -17.05 -2.77
N ILE A 548 14.25 -17.53 -1.55
CA ILE A 548 15.14 -18.64 -1.23
C ILE A 548 14.58 -19.86 -1.96
N GLY A 549 15.43 -20.60 -2.68
CA GLY A 549 14.98 -21.80 -3.43
C GLY A 549 14.21 -21.52 -4.72
N ALA A 550 14.20 -20.27 -5.23
CA ALA A 550 13.65 -19.99 -6.55
C ALA A 550 14.38 -20.82 -7.63
N PRO A 551 13.65 -21.47 -8.56
CA PRO A 551 14.27 -22.28 -9.60
C PRO A 551 15.16 -21.41 -10.51
N PRO A 552 16.22 -21.97 -11.09
CA PRO A 552 17.04 -21.27 -12.08
C PRO A 552 16.19 -20.95 -13.32
N ILE A 553 16.31 -19.72 -13.83
CA ILE A 553 15.60 -19.30 -15.04
C ILE A 553 16.41 -19.80 -16.24
N PRO A 554 15.86 -20.67 -17.10
CA PRO A 554 16.58 -21.19 -18.24
C PRO A 554 16.83 -20.07 -19.27
N ASN A 555 18.01 -20.12 -19.89
CA ASN A 555 18.30 -19.26 -21.05
C ASN A 555 17.76 -19.91 -22.35
N SER A 556 16.47 -20.23 -22.34
CA SER A 556 15.73 -20.87 -23.43
C SER A 556 14.34 -20.25 -23.54
N PRO A 557 13.59 -20.53 -24.62
CA PRO A 557 12.20 -20.07 -24.74
C PRO A 557 11.25 -20.57 -23.64
N GLU A 558 11.61 -21.64 -22.93
CA GLU A 558 10.77 -22.37 -21.96
C GLU A 558 10.89 -21.79 -20.54
N ARG A 559 10.75 -20.45 -20.44
CA ARG A 559 10.90 -19.73 -19.14
C ARG A 559 9.62 -19.75 -18.28
N ARG A 560 8.48 -20.09 -18.88
CA ARG A 560 7.17 -20.05 -18.20
C ARG A 560 7.06 -21.07 -17.07
N GLU A 561 7.66 -22.24 -17.25
CA GLU A 561 7.73 -23.29 -16.24
C GLU A 561 8.42 -22.79 -14.97
N ALA A 562 9.60 -22.19 -15.11
CA ALA A 562 10.34 -21.61 -13.99
C ALA A 562 9.52 -20.49 -13.30
N LEU A 563 8.80 -19.66 -14.07
CA LEU A 563 7.90 -18.65 -13.50
C LEU A 563 6.81 -19.28 -12.63
N VAL A 564 6.16 -20.34 -13.12
CA VAL A 564 5.04 -20.96 -12.39
C VAL A 564 5.54 -21.74 -11.16
N GLU A 565 6.68 -22.42 -11.26
CA GLU A 565 7.31 -23.08 -10.12
C GLU A 565 7.64 -22.07 -9.01
N TRP A 566 8.23 -20.92 -9.37
CA TRP A 566 8.46 -19.83 -8.42
C TRP A 566 7.15 -19.27 -7.87
N LEU A 567 6.15 -19.03 -8.73
CA LEU A 567 4.87 -18.44 -8.36
C LEU A 567 4.12 -19.31 -7.33
N THR A 568 4.10 -20.63 -7.56
CA THR A 568 3.37 -21.60 -6.73
C THR A 568 4.20 -22.17 -5.57
N SER A 569 5.47 -21.74 -5.44
CA SER A 569 6.34 -22.17 -4.34
C SER A 569 5.79 -21.71 -2.98
N LYS A 570 6.08 -22.46 -1.93
CA LYS A 570 5.65 -22.12 -0.56
C LYS A 570 6.25 -20.81 -0.05
N ASP A 571 7.42 -20.43 -0.57
CA ASP A 571 8.12 -19.21 -0.17
C ASP A 571 7.67 -17.98 -0.99
N ASN A 572 6.73 -18.14 -1.93
CA ASN A 572 6.19 -17.02 -2.69
C ASN A 572 5.24 -16.18 -1.82
N PRO A 573 5.52 -14.89 -1.61
CA PRO A 573 4.74 -14.07 -0.68
C PRO A 573 3.39 -13.63 -1.24
N PHE A 574 3.09 -13.89 -2.52
CA PHE A 574 1.91 -13.34 -3.19
C PHE A 574 0.82 -14.37 -3.45
N PHE A 575 1.17 -15.57 -3.91
CA PHE A 575 0.23 -16.53 -4.49
C PHE A 575 -0.90 -16.94 -3.53
N ALA A 576 -0.52 -17.45 -2.36
CA ALA A 576 -1.48 -17.85 -1.34
C ALA A 576 -2.27 -16.64 -0.78
N ARG A 577 -1.59 -15.51 -0.62
CA ARG A 577 -2.17 -14.26 -0.13
C ARG A 577 -3.22 -13.70 -1.09
N ALA A 578 -2.95 -13.75 -2.39
CA ALA A 578 -3.88 -13.27 -3.42
C ALA A 578 -5.16 -14.10 -3.48
N ILE A 579 -5.04 -15.43 -3.48
CA ILE A 579 -6.23 -16.30 -3.53
C ILE A 579 -7.02 -16.25 -2.21
N ALA A 580 -6.36 -16.21 -1.05
CA ALA A 580 -7.03 -16.08 0.24
C ALA A 580 -7.85 -14.78 0.31
N ASN A 581 -7.26 -13.65 -0.07
CA ASN A 581 -7.95 -12.36 -0.10
C ASN A 581 -9.14 -12.35 -1.09
N ARG A 582 -8.98 -12.96 -2.26
CA ARG A 582 -10.04 -13.05 -3.27
C ARG A 582 -11.21 -13.91 -2.82
N LEU A 583 -10.95 -15.10 -2.26
CA LEU A 583 -11.99 -15.96 -1.71
C LEU A 583 -12.71 -15.29 -0.54
N TRP A 584 -11.95 -14.61 0.34
CA TRP A 584 -12.52 -13.81 1.41
C TRP A 584 -13.52 -12.78 0.87
N SER A 585 -13.16 -12.06 -0.19
CA SER A 585 -14.04 -11.04 -0.77
C SER A 585 -15.32 -11.62 -1.37
N TYR A 586 -15.26 -12.80 -1.95
CA TYR A 586 -16.46 -13.47 -2.50
C TYR A 586 -17.47 -13.87 -1.43
N PHE A 587 -16.99 -14.29 -0.25
CA PHE A 587 -17.87 -14.70 0.84
C PHE A 587 -18.34 -13.55 1.73
N LEU A 588 -17.57 -12.47 1.79
CA LEU A 588 -17.80 -11.42 2.77
C LEU A 588 -18.09 -10.07 2.11
N GLY A 589 -18.20 -10.08 0.78
CA GLY A 589 -18.52 -8.90 -0.02
C GLY A 589 -17.40 -7.87 -0.11
N ARG A 590 -16.29 -8.05 0.63
CA ARG A 590 -15.12 -7.18 0.62
C ARG A 590 -13.86 -7.96 0.98
N GLY A 591 -12.75 -7.66 0.30
CA GLY A 591 -11.44 -8.22 0.62
C GLY A 591 -10.89 -7.74 1.96
N ILE A 592 -9.97 -8.51 2.55
CA ILE A 592 -9.12 -8.04 3.66
C ILE A 592 -8.21 -6.92 3.14
N ILE A 593 -7.79 -7.01 1.88
CA ILE A 593 -7.22 -5.93 1.08
C ILE A 593 -8.24 -5.59 -0.01
N GLU A 594 -8.58 -4.32 -0.18
CA GLU A 594 -9.53 -3.84 -1.19
C GLU A 594 -8.94 -2.66 -1.98
N PRO A 595 -8.91 -2.69 -3.35
CA PRO A 595 -9.36 -3.77 -4.24
C PRO A 595 -8.57 -5.07 -4.09
N VAL A 596 -9.22 -6.22 -4.33
CA VAL A 596 -8.65 -7.56 -4.07
C VAL A 596 -7.38 -7.90 -4.86
N ASP A 597 -7.16 -7.22 -5.97
CA ASP A 597 -6.02 -7.39 -6.88
C ASP A 597 -5.02 -6.22 -6.81
N ASP A 598 -5.00 -5.51 -5.66
CA ASP A 598 -4.14 -4.36 -5.42
C ASP A 598 -3.38 -4.51 -4.09
N ILE A 599 -2.67 -5.63 -3.97
CA ILE A 599 -1.83 -5.96 -2.81
C ILE A 599 -0.53 -5.17 -2.92
N ARG A 600 -0.40 -4.13 -2.10
CA ARG A 600 0.76 -3.24 -2.09
C ARG A 600 0.99 -2.61 -0.72
N ALA A 601 2.19 -2.10 -0.50
CA ALA A 601 2.56 -1.49 0.78
C ALA A 601 1.64 -0.31 1.16
N SER A 602 1.23 0.50 0.17
CA SER A 602 0.34 1.64 0.37
C SER A 602 -1.14 1.28 0.54
N ASN A 603 -1.49 0.00 0.43
CA ASN A 603 -2.84 -0.53 0.64
C ASN A 603 -2.79 -1.70 1.64
N PRO A 604 -2.51 -1.42 2.94
CA PRO A 604 -2.34 -2.47 3.93
C PRO A 604 -3.66 -3.22 4.19
N PRO A 605 -3.59 -4.49 4.57
CA PRO A 605 -4.77 -5.27 4.89
C PRO A 605 -5.50 -4.74 6.13
N ALA A 606 -6.80 -4.81 6.08
CA ALA A 606 -7.65 -4.46 7.23
C ALA A 606 -7.36 -5.33 8.46
N ASN A 607 -6.86 -6.56 8.29
CA ASN A 607 -6.39 -7.45 9.37
C ASN A 607 -5.22 -8.30 8.87
N GLU A 608 -3.98 -7.85 9.16
CA GLU A 608 -2.76 -8.52 8.72
C GLU A 608 -2.64 -9.93 9.29
N ALA A 609 -2.88 -10.09 10.59
CA ALA A 609 -2.77 -11.39 11.25
C ALA A 609 -3.74 -12.43 10.66
N LEU A 610 -4.94 -12.00 10.30
CA LEU A 610 -5.92 -12.86 9.65
C LEU A 610 -5.47 -13.26 8.24
N LEU A 611 -5.02 -12.31 7.43
CA LEU A 611 -4.57 -12.59 6.06
C LEU A 611 -3.35 -13.50 6.05
N GLU A 612 -2.43 -13.28 6.97
CA GLU A 612 -1.23 -14.12 7.14
C GLU A 612 -1.61 -15.56 7.52
N ALA A 613 -2.47 -15.74 8.53
CA ALA A 613 -2.93 -17.06 8.95
C ALA A 613 -3.66 -17.82 7.83
N LEU A 614 -4.52 -17.13 7.06
CA LEU A 614 -5.19 -17.71 5.88
C LEU A 614 -4.19 -18.09 4.78
N SER A 615 -3.14 -17.28 4.58
CA SER A 615 -2.11 -17.51 3.57
C SER A 615 -1.24 -18.73 3.91
N GLN A 616 -0.80 -18.85 5.16
CA GLN A 616 0.01 -19.99 5.65
C GLN A 616 -0.74 -21.31 5.53
N GLN A 617 -2.04 -21.32 5.78
CA GLN A 617 -2.85 -22.52 5.57
C GLN A 617 -2.98 -22.87 4.09
N GLY A 618 -3.09 -21.88 3.22
CA GLY A 618 -3.08 -22.06 1.76
C GLY A 618 -1.74 -22.59 1.23
N GLN A 619 -0.62 -22.22 1.86
CA GLN A 619 0.72 -22.71 1.51
C GLN A 619 0.94 -24.18 1.93
N ASN A 620 0.46 -24.55 3.11
CA ASN A 620 0.60 -25.91 3.63
C ASN A 620 -0.31 -26.95 2.91
N ARG A 621 -1.42 -26.47 2.37
CA ARG A 621 -2.35 -27.25 1.52
C ARG A 621 -2.90 -26.28 0.47
N PRO A 622 -2.35 -26.28 -0.79
CA PRO A 622 -2.91 -25.45 -1.85
C PRO A 622 -4.41 -25.71 -1.94
N PRO A 623 -5.25 -24.66 -1.86
CA PRO A 623 -6.68 -24.87 -1.88
C PRO A 623 -7.05 -25.53 -3.20
N PRO A 624 -7.73 -26.68 -3.19
CA PRO A 624 -8.27 -27.24 -4.41
C PRO A 624 -9.34 -26.29 -4.96
N LEU A 625 -9.54 -26.26 -6.28
CA LEU A 625 -10.56 -25.42 -6.95
C LEU A 625 -11.98 -25.73 -6.46
N ARG A 626 -12.24 -27.00 -6.12
CA ARG A 626 -13.40 -27.42 -5.34
C ARG A 626 -12.90 -27.82 -3.97
N ALA A 627 -13.21 -27.05 -2.96
CA ALA A 627 -12.74 -27.33 -1.63
C ALA A 627 -13.12 -28.75 -1.18
N THR A 628 -12.14 -29.47 -0.63
CA THR A 628 -12.47 -30.59 0.24
C THR A 628 -13.16 -30.04 1.50
N PRO A 629 -14.04 -30.83 2.18
CA PRO A 629 -14.66 -30.41 3.42
C PRO A 629 -13.67 -29.86 4.46
N SER A 630 -12.40 -30.27 4.41
CA SER A 630 -11.34 -29.79 5.31
C SER A 630 -10.78 -28.41 4.93
N ALA A 631 -10.62 -28.06 3.65
CA ALA A 631 -10.07 -26.76 3.22
C ALA A 631 -11.16 -25.68 3.23
N TRP A 632 -12.38 -26.02 2.78
CA TRP A 632 -13.54 -25.12 2.86
C TRP A 632 -14.19 -25.12 4.24
N SER A 633 -14.02 -26.16 5.05
CA SER A 633 -14.44 -26.09 6.45
C SER A 633 -13.69 -24.99 7.20
N MET A 634 -12.52 -24.59 6.76
CA MET A 634 -11.81 -23.43 7.30
C MET A 634 -12.48 -22.12 6.87
N PHE A 635 -12.76 -21.94 5.58
CA PHE A 635 -13.53 -20.78 5.08
C PHE A 635 -14.99 -20.84 5.48
N SER A 636 -15.63 -22.01 5.46
CA SER A 636 -17.01 -22.18 5.88
C SER A 636 -17.19 -22.13 7.40
N ARG A 637 -16.15 -22.43 8.18
CA ARG A 637 -16.12 -22.12 9.60
C ARG A 637 -16.08 -20.61 9.81
N SER A 638 -15.41 -19.87 8.92
CA SER A 638 -15.38 -18.41 8.89
C SER A 638 -16.70 -17.78 8.49
N LEU A 639 -17.47 -18.40 7.60
CA LEU A 639 -18.83 -17.98 7.24
C LEU A 639 -19.80 -17.96 8.44
N ARG A 640 -19.47 -18.66 9.53
CA ARG A 640 -20.27 -18.59 10.78
C ARG A 640 -20.11 -17.26 11.51
N VAL A 641 -18.96 -16.60 11.35
CA VAL A 641 -18.56 -15.43 12.15
C VAL A 641 -18.81 -14.15 11.44
N CYS A 642 -18.63 -14.10 10.15
CA CYS A 642 -18.78 -12.86 9.39
C CYS A 642 -20.22 -12.47 9.07
N THR A 643 -21.20 -13.30 9.38
CA THR A 643 -22.58 -12.83 9.55
C THR A 643 -22.70 -11.70 10.57
N ARG A 644 -21.66 -11.51 11.41
CA ARG A 644 -21.55 -10.42 12.39
C ARG A 644 -20.92 -9.14 11.84
N CYS A 645 -20.11 -9.21 10.77
CA CYS A 645 -19.43 -8.03 10.22
C CYS A 645 -20.23 -7.26 9.16
N VAL A 646 -21.31 -7.82 8.61
CA VAL A 646 -22.00 -7.28 7.43
C VAL A 646 -23.21 -6.41 7.76
N SER A 647 -23.55 -6.17 9.00
CA SER A 647 -24.72 -5.35 9.38
C SER A 647 -24.44 -3.84 9.49
N GLN A 648 -23.59 -3.26 8.61
CA GLN A 648 -23.67 -1.83 8.34
C GLN A 648 -24.54 -1.60 7.10
N PRO A 649 -25.64 -0.81 7.20
CA PRO A 649 -26.44 -0.53 6.03
C PRO A 649 -25.61 0.30 5.04
N HIS A 650 -25.37 -0.27 3.86
CA HIS A 650 -24.96 0.48 2.69
C HIS A 650 -26.07 1.50 2.39
N ARG A 651 -25.94 2.74 2.83
CA ARG A 651 -26.64 3.84 2.20
C ARG A 651 -26.03 4.01 0.81
N GLY A 652 -26.81 3.60 -0.19
CA GLY A 652 -26.43 3.58 -1.57
C GLY A 652 -25.99 4.97 -2.06
N ARG A 653 -24.90 4.99 -2.80
CA ARG A 653 -24.73 5.90 -3.92
C ARG A 653 -24.75 5.03 -5.19
N ALA A 654 -25.81 5.22 -5.96
CA ALA A 654 -25.84 4.72 -7.34
C ALA A 654 -24.69 5.34 -8.14
N PRO A 655 -24.09 4.61 -9.09
CA PRO A 655 -23.07 5.19 -9.98
C PRO A 655 -23.77 6.17 -10.95
N ARG A 656 -23.16 7.36 -11.09
CA ARG A 656 -23.32 8.19 -12.28
C ARG A 656 -22.15 7.92 -13.23
#